data_56bb776b8687378c516e285218a62df0
#
_entry.id   56bb776b8687378c516e285218a62df0
#
_cell.length_a   1.000
_cell.length_b   1.000
_cell.length_c   1.000
_cell.angle_alpha   90.00
_cell.angle_beta   90.00
_cell.angle_gamma   90.00
#
_symmetry.space_group_name_H-M   'P 1'
#
loop_
_entity.id
_entity.type
_entity.pdbx_description
1 polymer ?
#
loop_
_entity_poly.entity_id
_entity_poly.type
_entity_poly.pdbx_seq_one_letter_code
_entity_poly.pdbx_strand_id
1 'polypeptide(L)'
;MLGEIIATIQKEQNLIIRRSPKTNIIVQGVAGSGKTTVAMHRISYILYNYADDFRPEDFYIIGSNHILLNYITSVLPELDVYGIKQMTMEQLFTRLLYEDWDDKKYSIHEVSKNDSRNSIKGSKEWFEALEKFCLDYEEKCIPRDEVYMEKTGNLLVGKVLIDTYLHDNPLLSMQSKILMLNEIIYSKYENEVLGKEVKFPAKERRELDKKYKTYFGKDDWKGSVYDFYRDFLLSQKEKEYDIDIPKDSFDVYDLAALAYIYKRIKETDPVREASHVVIDEAQDFGMMAYCCLHYCLRNCTYTIMGDTSQNIHFEYGLNDWEDLKKLILTGTYDAFGLLRKSYRNTVEISEFATEILRHGDFAIYPVEPIIRHGNAVRIEEYANVRSLISASVDTIKGWQGKGYETIAVVCRNEAEALKVSAELKKHIEIADDDIETAQFGAGVMVLPVVYTKGLEFDAVLLFDPSERKYPADDSHVKLLYVAATRALHELAVFHRGRLTPLIADPAPSHRHQKEFSAEPLTKAKEYEKQQLTEKEIEEQKRVDGRRDMDEREYFGPSRIALKPEQLTNKAENEKLDLSAFVKKDRENQTQCTATDMANKIKIKEVSKAAKKSSLPLNPSPYAYGSIPDNDILRVKGHSNGKFAVKWLKKGKSHVEIATADGTLYVIPITPEIVRVIFVEGIGVKPHKTYWKQKADTAFKWVAKESKSLIEIQTEKLILRIEKKNGAIQYFDADRNLLVSENATEPRLLNNGECYTFFDWDKSEKLKSKGILATDLTDLTNKARYISFGGRQQRLPLVVSNKGYGIATASSRTALFCNIKMYGQYIFADGDTQSDYYFIGAGSVGHTLELYGTL
;
A
#
# COMPACT_ATOMS: atom_id res chain seq x y z
N MET A 1 -16.29 4.03 29.13
CA MET A 1 -15.61 4.68 28.00
C MET A 1 -16.30 4.45 26.63
N LEU A 2 -16.50 3.23 26.11
CA LEU A 2 -17.21 3.06 24.81
C LEU A 2 -18.63 3.62 24.78
N GLY A 3 -19.39 3.52 25.88
CA GLY A 3 -20.74 4.08 25.99
C GLY A 3 -20.81 5.61 26.01
N GLU A 4 -19.78 6.29 26.50
CA GLU A 4 -19.71 7.75 26.53
C GLU A 4 -19.32 8.34 25.17
N ILE A 5 -18.43 7.65 24.43
CA ILE A 5 -18.02 8.08 23.08
C ILE A 5 -19.18 7.97 22.08
N ILE A 6 -19.97 6.88 22.16
CA ILE A 6 -21.15 6.68 21.29
C ILE A 6 -22.25 7.70 21.55
N ALA A 7 -22.39 8.17 22.80
CA ALA A 7 -23.41 9.17 23.16
C ALA A 7 -23.11 10.59 22.59
N THR A 8 -21.89 10.85 22.15
CA THR A 8 -21.45 12.18 21.69
C THR A 8 -21.45 12.37 20.16
N ILE A 9 -21.60 11.30 19.38
CA ILE A 9 -21.61 11.41 17.91
C ILE A 9 -22.85 12.18 17.45
N GLN A 10 -22.61 13.32 16.83
CA GLN A 10 -23.68 14.21 16.35
C GLN A 10 -24.22 13.81 14.98
N LYS A 11 -25.37 14.39 14.62
CA LYS A 11 -26.06 14.11 13.35
C LYS A 11 -25.16 14.30 12.12
N GLU A 12 -24.34 15.36 12.08
CA GLU A 12 -23.42 15.64 10.97
C GLU A 12 -22.33 14.57 10.86
N GLN A 13 -21.73 14.19 11.99
CA GLN A 13 -20.73 13.12 12.07
C GLN A 13 -21.33 11.77 11.66
N ASN A 14 -22.55 11.47 12.13
CA ASN A 14 -23.25 10.21 11.82
C ASN A 14 -23.56 10.06 10.34
N LEU A 15 -23.89 11.14 9.64
CA LEU A 15 -24.12 11.13 8.19
C LEU A 15 -22.86 10.76 7.42
N ILE A 16 -21.70 11.24 7.87
CA ILE A 16 -20.39 10.90 7.25
C ILE A 16 -20.01 9.45 7.56
N ILE A 17 -20.14 9.03 8.83
CA ILE A 17 -19.78 7.69 9.28
C ILE A 17 -20.55 6.62 8.49
N ARG A 18 -21.86 6.81 8.33
CA ARG A 18 -22.76 5.81 7.72
C ARG A 18 -22.83 5.83 6.20
N ARG A 19 -22.11 6.75 5.55
CA ARG A 19 -22.15 6.84 4.08
C ARG A 19 -21.50 5.60 3.46
N SER A 20 -22.03 5.16 2.32
CA SER A 20 -21.54 3.98 1.58
C SER A 20 -20.03 4.04 1.34
N PRO A 21 -19.28 2.94 1.55
CA PRO A 21 -17.85 2.87 1.23
C PRO A 21 -17.58 2.80 -0.28
N LYS A 22 -18.59 2.57 -1.10
CA LYS A 22 -18.49 2.52 -2.57
C LYS A 22 -18.53 3.92 -3.21
N THR A 23 -18.56 4.99 -2.41
CA THR A 23 -18.56 6.38 -2.86
C THR A 23 -17.42 7.15 -2.24
N ASN A 24 -16.94 8.15 -2.98
CA ASN A 24 -15.91 9.06 -2.47
C ASN A 24 -16.53 10.13 -1.57
N ILE A 25 -15.81 10.53 -0.54
CA ILE A 25 -16.20 11.62 0.32
C ILE A 25 -14.99 12.50 0.66
N ILE A 26 -15.16 13.81 0.50
CA ILE A 26 -14.23 14.82 1.01
C ILE A 26 -14.95 15.57 2.15
N VAL A 27 -14.28 15.70 3.28
CA VAL A 27 -14.83 16.34 4.50
C VAL A 27 -13.96 17.50 4.90
N GLN A 28 -14.51 18.71 4.82
CA GLN A 28 -13.97 19.88 5.51
C GLN A 28 -14.46 19.87 6.94
N GLY A 29 -13.55 19.78 7.89
CA GLY A 29 -13.88 19.86 9.32
C GLY A 29 -13.06 20.93 10.00
N VAL A 30 -13.73 21.83 10.73
CA VAL A 30 -13.04 22.90 11.49
C VAL A 30 -12.16 22.33 12.60
N ALA A 31 -11.28 23.15 13.17
CA ALA A 31 -10.45 22.77 14.30
C ALA A 31 -11.30 22.19 15.44
N GLY A 32 -10.93 21.03 15.97
CA GLY A 32 -11.66 20.37 17.06
C GLY A 32 -13.02 19.77 16.68
N SER A 33 -13.34 19.59 15.40
CA SER A 33 -14.61 18.96 14.95
C SER A 33 -14.63 17.44 15.07
N GLY A 34 -13.53 16.80 15.49
CA GLY A 34 -13.41 15.37 15.64
C GLY A 34 -13.20 14.61 14.32
N LYS A 35 -12.54 15.22 13.33
CA LYS A 35 -12.25 14.59 12.01
C LYS A 35 -11.67 13.19 12.15
N THR A 36 -10.57 13.05 12.83
CA THR A 36 -9.87 11.77 13.05
C THR A 36 -10.78 10.74 13.74
N THR A 37 -11.55 11.17 14.76
CA THR A 37 -12.54 10.31 15.44
C THR A 37 -13.61 9.83 14.47
N VAL A 38 -14.15 10.72 13.63
CA VAL A 38 -15.14 10.39 12.59
C VAL A 38 -14.55 9.39 11.56
N ALA A 39 -13.29 9.58 11.15
CA ALA A 39 -12.59 8.66 10.27
C ALA A 39 -12.53 7.25 10.87
N MET A 40 -12.12 7.12 12.13
CA MET A 40 -12.00 5.84 12.83
C MET A 40 -13.36 5.15 13.03
N HIS A 41 -14.38 5.88 13.44
CA HIS A 41 -15.74 5.33 13.55
C HIS A 41 -16.32 4.93 12.19
N ARG A 42 -16.00 5.68 11.12
CA ARG A 42 -16.39 5.30 9.77
C ARG A 42 -15.76 3.99 9.33
N ILE A 43 -14.47 3.81 9.59
CA ILE A 43 -13.78 2.55 9.30
C ILE A 43 -14.43 1.38 10.04
N SER A 44 -14.63 1.52 11.36
CA SER A 44 -15.31 0.51 12.17
C SER A 44 -16.73 0.21 11.64
N TYR A 45 -17.50 1.24 11.29
CA TYR A 45 -18.83 1.09 10.71
C TYR A 45 -18.80 0.32 9.39
N ILE A 46 -17.85 0.63 8.49
CA ILE A 46 -17.72 -0.04 7.21
C ILE A 46 -17.35 -1.52 7.42
N LEU A 47 -16.36 -1.80 8.24
CA LEU A 47 -15.93 -3.17 8.52
C LEU A 47 -17.01 -4.03 9.19
N TYR A 48 -17.87 -3.41 10.00
CA TYR A 48 -18.98 -4.12 10.63
C TYR A 48 -20.15 -4.37 9.66
N ASN A 49 -20.56 -3.35 8.87
CA ASN A 49 -21.78 -3.44 8.06
C ASN A 49 -21.52 -3.96 6.63
N TYR A 50 -20.28 -3.95 6.17
CA TYR A 50 -19.87 -4.38 4.83
C TYR A 50 -18.76 -5.45 4.90
N ALA A 51 -18.81 -6.32 5.92
CA ALA A 51 -17.80 -7.35 6.19
C ALA A 51 -17.62 -8.36 5.04
N ASP A 52 -18.63 -8.52 4.19
CA ASP A 52 -18.58 -9.38 3.01
C ASP A 52 -17.78 -8.72 1.86
N ASP A 53 -17.83 -7.38 1.75
CA ASP A 53 -17.23 -6.61 0.68
C ASP A 53 -15.86 -6.02 1.05
N PHE A 54 -15.62 -5.72 2.34
CA PHE A 54 -14.42 -5.04 2.85
C PHE A 54 -13.81 -5.75 4.05
N ARG A 55 -12.50 -5.83 4.08
CA ARG A 55 -11.71 -6.36 5.20
C ARG A 55 -10.73 -5.30 5.70
N PRO A 56 -10.19 -5.41 6.92
CA PRO A 56 -9.22 -4.46 7.45
C PRO A 56 -8.03 -4.21 6.50
N GLU A 57 -7.56 -5.27 5.84
CA GLU A 57 -6.43 -5.21 4.92
C GLU A 57 -6.75 -4.44 3.63
N ASP A 58 -8.03 -4.24 3.31
CA ASP A 58 -8.49 -3.46 2.16
C ASP A 58 -8.41 -1.94 2.39
N PHE A 59 -8.08 -1.52 3.63
CA PHE A 59 -8.00 -0.12 4.01
C PHE A 59 -6.56 0.35 4.17
N TYR A 60 -6.29 1.55 3.65
CA TYR A 60 -5.10 2.32 3.99
C TYR A 60 -5.51 3.57 4.75
N ILE A 61 -4.81 3.89 5.83
CA ILE A 61 -4.92 5.16 6.54
C ILE A 61 -3.64 5.94 6.28
N ILE A 62 -3.79 7.12 5.71
CA ILE A 62 -2.70 8.02 5.41
C ILE A 62 -2.79 9.22 6.34
N GLY A 63 -1.74 9.43 7.11
CA GLY A 63 -1.57 10.60 7.99
C GLY A 63 -0.43 11.48 7.51
N SER A 64 -0.46 12.74 7.93
CA SER A 64 0.59 13.71 7.59
C SER A 64 1.88 13.50 8.39
N ASN A 65 1.83 12.78 9.51
CA ASN A 65 2.99 12.50 10.35
C ASN A 65 2.81 11.25 11.23
N HIS A 66 3.92 10.74 11.76
CA HIS A 66 3.95 9.56 12.62
C HIS A 66 3.21 9.72 13.95
N ILE A 67 3.11 10.95 14.50
CA ILE A 67 2.43 11.22 15.77
C ILE A 67 0.94 10.95 15.61
N LEU A 68 0.34 11.45 14.54
CA LEU A 68 -1.06 11.20 14.21
C LEU A 68 -1.33 9.70 14.00
N LEU A 69 -0.44 9.03 13.28
CA LEU A 69 -0.56 7.58 13.03
C LEU A 69 -0.46 6.78 14.33
N ASN A 70 0.44 7.13 15.25
CA ASN A 70 0.54 6.50 16.58
C ASN A 70 -0.73 6.68 17.40
N TYR A 71 -1.34 7.86 17.37
CA TYR A 71 -2.62 8.10 18.01
C TYR A 71 -3.73 7.20 17.41
N ILE A 72 -3.85 7.15 16.10
CA ILE A 72 -4.80 6.28 15.40
C ILE A 72 -4.58 4.81 15.78
N THR A 73 -3.32 4.37 15.82
CA THR A 73 -2.94 2.99 16.23
C THR A 73 -3.40 2.66 17.63
N SER A 74 -3.40 3.62 18.55
CA SER A 74 -3.85 3.41 19.95
C SER A 74 -5.37 3.29 20.08
N VAL A 75 -6.14 3.98 19.23
CA VAL A 75 -7.60 4.05 19.32
C VAL A 75 -8.32 2.96 18.52
N LEU A 76 -7.80 2.53 17.38
CA LEU A 76 -8.43 1.50 16.54
C LEU A 76 -8.73 0.19 17.28
N PRO A 77 -7.85 -0.34 18.17
CA PRO A 77 -8.16 -1.53 18.95
C PRO A 77 -9.36 -1.37 19.90
N GLU A 78 -9.62 -0.15 20.41
CA GLU A 78 -10.79 0.14 21.24
C GLU A 78 -12.11 0.03 20.46
N LEU A 79 -12.03 0.21 19.13
CA LEU A 79 -13.14 0.04 18.19
C LEU A 79 -13.21 -1.37 17.58
N ASP A 80 -12.47 -2.34 18.16
CA ASP A 80 -12.36 -3.74 17.66
C ASP A 80 -11.86 -3.85 16.21
N VAL A 81 -11.00 -2.91 15.79
CA VAL A 81 -10.43 -2.82 14.45
C VAL A 81 -8.93 -3.14 14.51
N TYR A 82 -8.52 -4.18 13.76
CA TYR A 82 -7.13 -4.66 13.70
C TYR A 82 -6.73 -4.91 12.25
N GLY A 83 -5.42 -4.83 11.95
CA GLY A 83 -4.87 -5.23 10.65
C GLY A 83 -4.98 -4.17 9.54
N ILE A 84 -5.40 -2.95 9.85
CA ILE A 84 -5.40 -1.84 8.89
C ILE A 84 -3.97 -1.31 8.74
N LYS A 85 -3.57 -1.05 7.50
CA LYS A 85 -2.29 -0.42 7.20
C LYS A 85 -2.34 1.09 7.42
N GLN A 86 -1.40 1.56 8.22
CA GLN A 86 -1.23 2.97 8.54
C GLN A 86 0.16 3.41 8.08
N MET A 87 0.21 4.50 7.34
CA MET A 87 1.46 4.98 6.76
C MET A 87 1.39 6.47 6.45
N THR A 88 2.54 7.12 6.30
CA THR A 88 2.62 8.45 5.74
C THR A 88 2.47 8.42 4.20
N MET A 89 2.27 9.57 3.58
CA MET A 89 2.18 9.66 2.11
C MET A 89 3.49 9.21 1.44
N GLU A 90 4.63 9.55 2.04
CA GLU A 90 5.95 9.13 1.56
C GLU A 90 6.11 7.60 1.63
N GLN A 91 5.71 6.99 2.75
CA GLN A 91 5.73 5.54 2.91
C GLN A 91 4.83 4.84 1.90
N LEU A 92 3.67 5.44 1.56
CA LEU A 92 2.81 4.91 0.52
C LEU A 92 3.51 4.93 -0.85
N PHE A 93 4.10 6.05 -1.24
CA PHE A 93 4.75 6.15 -2.55
C PHE A 93 5.99 5.26 -2.64
N THR A 94 6.80 5.15 -1.57
CA THR A 94 7.91 4.19 -1.55
C THR A 94 7.43 2.74 -1.68
N ARG A 95 6.31 2.40 -1.03
CA ARG A 95 5.66 1.10 -1.19
C ARG A 95 5.22 0.85 -2.64
N LEU A 96 4.71 1.86 -3.34
CA LEU A 96 4.27 1.75 -4.73
C LEU A 96 5.43 1.64 -5.74
N LEU A 97 6.65 1.87 -5.30
CA LEU A 97 7.87 1.60 -6.08
C LEU A 97 8.32 0.13 -5.99
N TYR A 98 7.74 -0.63 -5.06
CA TYR A 98 8.02 -2.05 -4.84
C TYR A 98 9.54 -2.34 -4.73
N GLU A 99 10.07 -3.16 -5.61
CA GLU A 99 11.47 -3.58 -5.65
C GLU A 99 12.43 -2.47 -6.14
N ASP A 100 11.90 -1.38 -6.70
CA ASP A 100 12.72 -0.26 -7.14
C ASP A 100 13.14 0.67 -5.99
N TRP A 101 12.49 0.58 -4.82
CA TRP A 101 12.91 1.30 -3.62
C TRP A 101 13.96 0.50 -2.83
N ASP A 102 15.05 1.15 -2.45
CA ASP A 102 16.14 0.57 -1.64
C ASP A 102 16.49 1.51 -0.47
N ASP A 103 16.02 1.18 0.74
CA ASP A 103 16.25 1.96 1.98
C ASP A 103 17.74 2.15 2.32
N LYS A 104 18.65 1.35 1.75
CA LYS A 104 20.09 1.50 1.98
C LYS A 104 20.72 2.53 1.05
N LYS A 105 20.09 2.78 -0.07
CA LYS A 105 20.57 3.69 -1.11
C LYS A 105 19.86 5.02 -1.07
N TYR A 106 18.57 5.01 -0.77
CA TYR A 106 17.71 6.17 -0.85
C TYR A 106 17.19 6.57 0.53
N SER A 107 16.98 7.85 0.73
CA SER A 107 16.43 8.42 1.95
C SER A 107 15.26 9.34 1.64
N ILE A 108 14.42 9.55 2.64
CA ILE A 108 13.29 10.46 2.57
C ILE A 108 13.65 11.72 3.36
N HIS A 109 13.29 12.89 2.84
CA HIS A 109 13.39 14.14 3.58
C HIS A 109 12.07 14.92 3.47
N GLU A 110 11.79 15.76 4.47
CA GLU A 110 10.64 16.66 4.43
C GLU A 110 10.83 17.72 3.34
N VAL A 111 9.71 18.18 2.75
CA VAL A 111 9.72 19.32 1.83
C VAL A 111 10.29 20.53 2.56
N SER A 112 11.31 21.17 1.98
CA SER A 112 11.98 22.31 2.59
C SER A 112 11.01 23.48 2.77
N LYS A 113 10.74 23.83 4.02
CA LYS A 113 9.77 24.89 4.42
C LYS A 113 10.20 26.31 4.01
N ASN A 114 11.45 26.49 3.58
CA ASN A 114 12.02 27.79 3.22
C ASN A 114 12.47 27.89 1.75
N ASP A 115 12.19 26.88 0.95
CA ASP A 115 12.65 26.80 -0.42
C ASP A 115 11.49 26.91 -1.42
N SER A 116 11.17 28.14 -1.80
CA SER A 116 10.14 28.41 -2.82
C SER A 116 10.45 27.79 -4.19
N ARG A 117 11.71 27.40 -4.45
CA ARG A 117 12.13 26.77 -5.72
C ARG A 117 11.47 25.42 -5.96
N ASN A 118 11.25 24.66 -4.89
CA ASN A 118 10.63 23.33 -5.00
C ASN A 118 9.10 23.34 -4.78
N SER A 119 8.50 24.48 -4.46
CA SER A 119 7.05 24.58 -4.20
C SER A 119 6.20 24.19 -5.41
N ILE A 120 6.71 24.46 -6.62
CA ILE A 120 6.04 24.09 -7.88
C ILE A 120 5.80 22.59 -8.01
N LYS A 121 6.67 21.75 -7.42
CA LYS A 121 6.54 20.28 -7.46
C LYS A 121 5.24 19.79 -6.83
N GLY A 122 4.63 20.53 -5.91
CA GLY A 122 3.35 20.20 -5.29
C GLY A 122 2.13 20.53 -6.14
N SER A 123 2.29 21.27 -7.24
CA SER A 123 1.20 21.79 -8.04
C SER A 123 0.59 20.75 -8.99
N LYS A 124 -0.62 21.05 -9.47
CA LYS A 124 -1.30 20.28 -10.51
C LYS A 124 -0.59 20.41 -11.86
N GLU A 125 -0.09 21.62 -12.17
CA GLU A 125 0.64 21.91 -13.40
C GLU A 125 1.91 21.08 -13.51
N TRP A 126 2.55 20.79 -12.37
CA TRP A 126 3.70 19.89 -12.33
C TRP A 126 3.36 18.45 -12.68
N PHE A 127 2.21 17.96 -12.18
CA PHE A 127 1.69 16.66 -12.58
C PHE A 127 1.38 16.61 -14.09
N GLU A 128 0.70 17.62 -14.62
CA GLU A 128 0.35 17.69 -16.04
C GLU A 128 1.61 17.71 -16.93
N ALA A 129 2.68 18.39 -16.47
CA ALA A 129 3.97 18.39 -17.17
C ALA A 129 4.62 16.99 -17.16
N LEU A 130 4.57 16.28 -16.03
CA LEU A 130 5.09 14.92 -15.90
C LEU A 130 4.27 13.94 -16.75
N GLU A 131 2.94 14.03 -16.69
CA GLU A 131 2.04 13.19 -17.48
C GLU A 131 2.31 13.34 -18.98
N LYS A 132 2.44 14.59 -19.43
CA LYS A 132 2.79 14.88 -20.83
C LYS A 132 4.15 14.28 -21.22
N PHE A 133 5.16 14.43 -20.36
CA PHE A 133 6.49 13.85 -20.61
C PHE A 133 6.43 12.32 -20.76
N CYS A 134 5.63 11.64 -19.91
CA CYS A 134 5.41 10.19 -20.02
C CYS A 134 4.64 9.80 -21.30
N LEU A 135 3.64 10.60 -21.70
CA LEU A 135 2.86 10.36 -22.92
C LEU A 135 3.71 10.54 -24.18
N ASP A 136 4.48 11.62 -24.26
CA ASP A 136 5.41 11.89 -25.37
C ASP A 136 6.42 10.73 -25.52
N TYR A 137 6.87 10.16 -24.42
CA TYR A 137 7.75 8.99 -24.41
C TYR A 137 7.03 7.73 -24.86
N GLU A 138 5.80 7.48 -24.39
CA GLU A 138 4.98 6.33 -24.82
C GLU A 138 4.70 6.37 -26.32
N GLU A 139 4.37 7.53 -26.89
CA GLU A 139 4.16 7.71 -28.33
C GLU A 139 5.43 7.42 -29.16
N LYS A 140 6.59 7.76 -28.61
CA LYS A 140 7.88 7.45 -29.24
C LYS A 140 8.18 5.94 -29.24
N CYS A 141 7.83 5.23 -28.16
CA CYS A 141 8.06 3.78 -28.03
C CYS A 141 7.01 2.93 -28.77
N ILE A 142 5.80 3.46 -28.94
CA ILE A 142 4.68 2.80 -29.65
C ILE A 142 4.20 3.73 -30.78
N PRO A 143 4.95 3.83 -31.89
CA PRO A 143 4.51 4.60 -33.04
C PRO A 143 3.17 4.08 -33.58
N ARG A 144 2.27 5.00 -33.94
CA ARG A 144 0.91 4.65 -34.44
C ARG A 144 0.93 4.42 -35.96
N ASP A 145 1.89 3.63 -36.43
CA ASP A 145 2.08 3.32 -37.83
C ASP A 145 1.60 1.90 -38.15
N GLU A 146 1.24 1.67 -39.41
CA GLU A 146 0.87 0.36 -39.90
C GLU A 146 2.06 -0.59 -39.88
N VAL A 147 1.84 -1.83 -39.48
CA VAL A 147 2.88 -2.85 -39.37
C VAL A 147 2.72 -3.82 -40.54
N TYR A 148 3.71 -3.87 -41.40
CA TYR A 148 3.75 -4.75 -42.59
C TYR A 148 4.77 -5.87 -42.43
N MET A 149 4.50 -7.01 -43.04
CA MET A 149 5.46 -8.09 -43.18
C MET A 149 6.49 -7.74 -44.25
N GLU A 150 7.77 -7.66 -43.88
CA GLU A 150 8.86 -7.22 -44.77
C GLU A 150 8.95 -7.94 -46.09
N LYS A 151 8.67 -9.23 -46.12
CA LYS A 151 8.90 -10.08 -47.34
C LYS A 151 7.70 -10.14 -48.27
N THR A 152 6.51 -10.09 -47.73
CA THR A 152 5.28 -10.22 -48.49
C THR A 152 4.61 -8.86 -48.73
N GLY A 153 4.96 -7.83 -48.00
CA GLY A 153 4.29 -6.54 -48.02
C GLY A 153 2.87 -6.56 -47.45
N ASN A 154 2.45 -7.67 -46.85
CA ASN A 154 1.11 -7.79 -46.31
C ASN A 154 0.97 -7.04 -44.99
N LEU A 155 -0.18 -6.40 -44.81
CA LEU A 155 -0.52 -5.69 -43.56
C LEU A 155 -0.72 -6.71 -42.42
N LEU A 156 0.09 -6.65 -41.41
CA LEU A 156 -0.05 -7.45 -40.19
C LEU A 156 -1.01 -6.76 -39.20
N VAL A 157 -0.76 -5.48 -38.88
CA VAL A 157 -1.56 -4.69 -37.94
C VAL A 157 -1.76 -3.29 -38.51
N GLY A 158 -3.01 -2.87 -38.67
CA GLY A 158 -3.36 -1.54 -39.12
C GLY A 158 -3.36 -0.51 -38.01
N LYS A 159 -3.13 0.76 -38.35
CA LYS A 159 -3.16 1.92 -37.44
C LYS A 159 -4.41 1.96 -36.56
N VAL A 160 -5.60 1.72 -37.12
CA VAL A 160 -6.86 1.74 -36.40
C VAL A 160 -6.87 0.73 -35.23
N LEU A 161 -6.28 -0.45 -35.41
CA LEU A 161 -6.21 -1.44 -34.33
C LEU A 161 -5.30 -0.97 -33.19
N ILE A 162 -4.14 -0.37 -33.51
CA ILE A 162 -3.22 0.18 -32.50
C ILE A 162 -3.92 1.32 -31.74
N ASP A 163 -4.54 2.26 -32.46
CA ASP A 163 -5.25 3.40 -31.86
C ASP A 163 -6.39 2.93 -30.95
N THR A 164 -7.21 1.97 -31.43
CA THR A 164 -8.31 1.40 -30.63
C THR A 164 -7.77 0.72 -29.38
N TYR A 165 -6.72 -0.09 -29.51
CA TYR A 165 -6.12 -0.79 -28.37
C TYR A 165 -5.56 0.17 -27.31
N LEU A 166 -4.85 1.21 -27.74
CA LEU A 166 -4.31 2.23 -26.83
C LEU A 166 -5.41 3.05 -26.15
N HIS A 167 -6.48 3.37 -26.90
CA HIS A 167 -7.66 4.09 -26.38
C HIS A 167 -8.46 3.26 -25.35
N ASP A 168 -8.65 1.97 -25.61
CA ASP A 168 -9.46 1.09 -24.75
C ASP A 168 -8.68 0.66 -23.47
N ASN A 169 -7.36 0.84 -23.46
CA ASN A 169 -6.49 0.44 -22.36
C ASN A 169 -5.66 1.62 -21.79
N PRO A 170 -6.27 2.73 -21.39
CA PRO A 170 -5.54 3.93 -20.97
C PRO A 170 -4.76 3.73 -19.66
N LEU A 171 -5.22 2.80 -18.81
CA LEU A 171 -4.65 2.52 -17.50
C LEU A 171 -3.55 1.46 -17.50
N LEU A 172 -3.32 0.75 -18.61
CA LEU A 172 -2.18 -0.16 -18.71
C LEU A 172 -0.87 0.64 -18.81
N SER A 173 0.19 0.08 -18.20
CA SER A 173 1.52 0.65 -18.36
C SER A 173 2.00 0.54 -19.80
N MET A 174 2.97 1.39 -20.18
CA MET A 174 3.59 1.34 -21.49
C MET A 174 4.18 -0.06 -21.78
N GLN A 175 4.88 -0.67 -20.82
CA GLN A 175 5.44 -2.02 -20.98
C GLN A 175 4.37 -3.08 -21.22
N SER A 176 3.26 -3.02 -20.48
CA SER A 176 2.14 -3.94 -20.70
C SER A 176 1.51 -3.77 -22.09
N LYS A 177 1.35 -2.51 -22.55
CA LYS A 177 0.87 -2.21 -23.90
C LYS A 177 1.80 -2.74 -24.99
N ILE A 178 3.12 -2.54 -24.82
CA ILE A 178 4.15 -3.06 -25.74
C ILE A 178 4.09 -4.58 -25.82
N LEU A 179 4.04 -5.28 -24.69
CA LEU A 179 3.97 -6.73 -24.64
C LEU A 179 2.76 -7.26 -25.41
N MET A 180 1.57 -6.72 -25.13
CA MET A 180 0.33 -7.16 -25.76
C MET A 180 0.30 -6.85 -27.27
N LEU A 181 0.74 -5.66 -27.68
CA LEU A 181 0.80 -5.31 -29.09
C LEU A 181 1.81 -6.20 -29.86
N ASN A 182 2.96 -6.50 -29.26
CA ASN A 182 3.94 -7.40 -29.83
C ASN A 182 3.40 -8.83 -29.97
N GLU A 183 2.60 -9.32 -29.02
CA GLU A 183 1.92 -10.62 -29.14
C GLU A 183 0.91 -10.64 -30.29
N ILE A 184 0.11 -9.56 -30.44
CA ILE A 184 -0.83 -9.43 -31.55
C ILE A 184 -0.09 -9.44 -32.89
N ILE A 185 1.00 -8.67 -33.01
CA ILE A 185 1.83 -8.62 -34.22
C ILE A 185 2.43 -9.98 -34.52
N TYR A 186 3.00 -10.65 -33.50
CA TYR A 186 3.64 -11.95 -33.67
C TYR A 186 2.66 -13.05 -34.06
N SER A 187 1.47 -13.09 -33.44
CA SER A 187 0.40 -14.02 -33.79
C SER A 187 -0.06 -13.84 -35.27
N LYS A 188 -0.21 -12.58 -35.69
CA LYS A 188 -0.54 -12.26 -37.11
C LYS A 188 0.54 -12.68 -38.07
N TYR A 189 1.81 -12.44 -37.69
CA TYR A 189 2.99 -12.89 -38.45
C TYR A 189 3.03 -14.42 -38.55
N GLU A 190 2.85 -15.16 -37.46
CA GLU A 190 2.83 -16.64 -37.49
C GLU A 190 1.71 -17.18 -38.38
N ASN A 191 0.52 -16.64 -38.30
CA ASN A 191 -0.59 -17.03 -39.16
C ASN A 191 -0.30 -16.79 -40.63
N GLU A 192 0.38 -15.70 -40.99
CA GLU A 192 0.77 -15.37 -42.32
C GLU A 192 1.84 -16.36 -42.87
N VAL A 193 2.81 -16.73 -42.02
CA VAL A 193 3.86 -17.72 -42.36
C VAL A 193 3.28 -19.12 -42.54
N LEU A 194 2.36 -19.53 -41.66
CA LEU A 194 1.74 -20.88 -41.70
C LEU A 194 0.71 -21.00 -42.81
N GLY A 195 -0.07 -19.93 -43.07
CA GLY A 195 -1.20 -19.95 -44.00
C GLY A 195 -0.82 -19.93 -45.48
N LYS A 196 0.36 -19.46 -45.84
CA LYS A 196 0.78 -19.23 -47.24
C LYS A 196 1.87 -20.18 -47.77
N GLU A 197 2.24 -21.21 -47.02
CA GLU A 197 3.34 -22.15 -47.41
C GLU A 197 4.66 -21.42 -47.78
N VAL A 198 4.88 -20.19 -47.30
CA VAL A 198 6.08 -19.44 -47.57
C VAL A 198 7.24 -20.06 -46.79
N LYS A 199 8.11 -20.77 -47.51
CA LYS A 199 9.31 -21.40 -46.92
C LYS A 199 10.42 -20.36 -46.82
N PHE A 200 10.69 -19.90 -45.61
CA PHE A 200 11.87 -19.10 -45.36
C PHE A 200 13.08 -19.99 -44.99
N PRO A 201 14.30 -19.63 -45.39
CA PRO A 201 15.52 -20.25 -44.85
C PRO A 201 15.53 -20.12 -43.31
N ALA A 202 16.01 -21.14 -42.62
CA ALA A 202 15.95 -21.20 -41.16
C ALA A 202 16.60 -19.99 -40.43
N LYS A 203 17.66 -19.42 -41.02
CA LYS A 203 18.31 -18.21 -40.50
C LYS A 203 17.40 -16.99 -40.60
N GLU A 204 16.83 -16.79 -41.75
CA GLU A 204 15.94 -15.66 -42.05
C GLU A 204 14.65 -15.75 -41.22
N ARG A 205 14.09 -16.93 -41.03
CA ARG A 205 12.93 -17.13 -40.14
C ARG A 205 13.24 -16.74 -38.72
N ARG A 206 14.41 -17.10 -38.20
CA ARG A 206 14.81 -16.69 -36.82
C ARG A 206 14.96 -15.16 -36.66
N GLU A 207 15.43 -14.49 -37.71
CA GLU A 207 15.56 -13.03 -37.73
C GLU A 207 14.18 -12.37 -37.74
N LEU A 208 13.24 -12.84 -38.54
CA LEU A 208 11.86 -12.37 -38.59
C LEU A 208 11.10 -12.69 -37.30
N ASP A 209 11.24 -13.90 -36.73
CA ASP A 209 10.65 -14.27 -35.44
C ASP A 209 11.12 -13.31 -34.34
N LYS A 210 12.42 -13.03 -34.29
CA LYS A 210 12.97 -12.06 -33.31
C LYS A 210 12.41 -10.66 -33.53
N LYS A 211 12.32 -10.21 -34.79
CA LYS A 211 11.83 -8.88 -35.14
C LYS A 211 10.37 -8.67 -34.69
N TYR A 212 9.47 -9.63 -35.05
CA TYR A 212 8.06 -9.46 -34.79
C TYR A 212 7.66 -9.79 -33.34
N LYS A 213 8.47 -10.56 -32.59
CA LYS A 213 8.32 -10.74 -31.13
C LYS A 213 8.65 -9.48 -30.33
N THR A 214 9.49 -8.62 -30.87
CA THR A 214 9.94 -7.38 -30.20
C THR A 214 9.85 -6.21 -31.16
N TYR A 215 8.69 -6.06 -31.80
CA TYR A 215 8.51 -5.03 -32.84
C TYR A 215 8.50 -3.62 -32.23
N PHE A 216 7.67 -3.41 -31.23
CA PHE A 216 7.67 -2.20 -30.39
C PHE A 216 8.63 -2.36 -29.20
N GLY A 217 9.09 -1.26 -28.66
CA GLY A 217 9.99 -1.24 -27.51
C GLY A 217 11.46 -1.52 -27.83
N LYS A 218 11.88 -1.46 -29.12
CA LYS A 218 13.31 -1.62 -29.51
C LYS A 218 14.19 -0.53 -28.90
N ASP A 219 13.67 0.69 -28.88
CA ASP A 219 14.30 1.87 -28.33
C ASP A 219 13.81 2.14 -26.90
N ASP A 220 13.26 1.10 -26.26
CA ASP A 220 12.76 1.16 -24.91
C ASP A 220 13.88 1.59 -23.95
N TRP A 221 13.49 2.49 -23.08
CA TRP A 221 14.39 3.05 -22.09
C TRP A 221 14.86 1.97 -21.10
N LYS A 222 16.17 1.82 -20.99
CA LYS A 222 16.80 0.73 -20.21
C LYS A 222 17.30 1.18 -18.85
N GLY A 223 17.01 2.42 -18.46
CA GLY A 223 17.41 3.01 -17.18
C GLY A 223 16.53 2.57 -16.01
N SER A 224 16.74 3.21 -14.87
CA SER A 224 15.89 3.10 -13.69
C SER A 224 14.79 4.17 -13.71
N VAL A 225 13.70 4.01 -12.96
CA VAL A 225 12.67 5.06 -12.80
C VAL A 225 13.28 6.39 -12.34
N TYR A 226 14.39 6.33 -11.61
CA TYR A 226 15.17 7.49 -11.14
C TYR A 226 15.86 8.24 -12.28
N ASP A 227 16.42 7.53 -13.27
CA ASP A 227 17.04 8.16 -14.43
C ASP A 227 15.96 8.82 -15.29
N PHE A 228 14.81 8.18 -15.47
CA PHE A 228 13.67 8.77 -16.20
C PHE A 228 13.15 10.03 -15.51
N TYR A 229 13.02 10.01 -14.20
CA TYR A 229 12.62 11.18 -13.43
C TYR A 229 13.65 12.30 -13.52
N ARG A 230 14.94 11.97 -13.47
CA ARG A 230 16.01 12.96 -13.67
C ARG A 230 15.94 13.60 -15.04
N ASP A 231 15.68 12.83 -16.10
CA ASP A 231 15.53 13.36 -17.46
C ASP A 231 14.33 14.30 -17.56
N PHE A 232 13.21 13.98 -16.89
CA PHE A 232 12.08 14.89 -16.75
C PHE A 232 12.49 16.20 -16.06
N LEU A 233 13.16 16.14 -14.91
CA LEU A 233 13.61 17.31 -14.16
C LEU A 233 14.57 18.18 -15.00
N LEU A 234 15.49 17.56 -15.73
CA LEU A 234 16.38 18.27 -16.66
C LEU A 234 15.58 18.99 -17.74
N SER A 235 14.56 18.35 -18.31
CA SER A 235 13.69 18.96 -19.32
C SER A 235 12.91 20.17 -18.79
N GLN A 236 12.56 20.18 -17.48
CA GLN A 236 11.92 21.33 -16.85
C GLN A 236 12.92 22.46 -16.56
N LYS A 237 14.15 22.12 -16.19
CA LYS A 237 15.24 23.12 -16.04
C LYS A 237 15.53 23.86 -17.33
N GLU A 238 15.48 23.19 -18.46
CA GLU A 238 15.60 23.83 -19.78
C GLU A 238 14.48 24.83 -20.08
N LYS A 239 13.33 24.71 -19.40
CA LYS A 239 12.20 25.65 -19.43
C LYS A 239 12.29 26.75 -18.36
N GLU A 240 13.47 26.96 -17.80
CA GLU A 240 13.79 28.02 -16.81
C GLU A 240 13.18 27.82 -15.41
N TYR A 241 12.67 26.61 -15.06
CA TYR A 241 12.30 26.31 -13.69
C TYR A 241 13.56 26.16 -12.82
N ASP A 242 13.63 26.92 -11.74
CA ASP A 242 14.71 26.80 -10.75
C ASP A 242 14.35 25.68 -9.74
N ILE A 243 14.76 24.46 -10.04
CA ILE A 243 14.50 23.27 -9.25
C ILE A 243 15.79 22.52 -8.94
N ASP A 244 15.83 21.87 -7.79
CA ASP A 244 16.90 20.95 -7.43
C ASP A 244 16.68 19.57 -8.04
N ILE A 245 17.77 18.92 -8.46
CA ILE A 245 17.73 17.54 -8.96
C ILE A 245 18.19 16.62 -7.83
N PRO A 246 17.29 15.83 -7.22
CA PRO A 246 17.64 14.92 -6.15
C PRO A 246 18.56 13.81 -6.67
N LYS A 247 19.52 13.38 -5.83
CA LYS A 247 20.41 12.26 -6.11
C LYS A 247 19.93 10.97 -5.43
N ASP A 248 19.95 10.99 -4.11
CA ASP A 248 19.66 9.81 -3.27
C ASP A 248 18.69 10.14 -2.13
N SER A 249 18.17 11.36 -2.05
CA SER A 249 17.19 11.79 -1.06
C SER A 249 16.02 12.49 -1.74
N PHE A 250 14.80 12.09 -1.40
CA PHE A 250 13.57 12.47 -2.11
C PHE A 250 12.53 13.02 -1.15
N ASP A 251 11.82 14.05 -1.59
CA ASP A 251 10.62 14.53 -0.90
C ASP A 251 9.35 13.78 -1.37
N VAL A 252 8.21 14.08 -0.75
CA VAL A 252 6.93 13.43 -1.06
C VAL A 252 6.52 13.58 -2.54
N TYR A 253 6.85 14.70 -3.18
CA TYR A 253 6.50 14.95 -4.58
C TYR A 253 7.43 14.25 -5.56
N ASP A 254 8.71 14.14 -5.22
CA ASP A 254 9.65 13.29 -5.94
C ASP A 254 9.22 11.83 -5.91
N LEU A 255 8.83 11.34 -4.72
CA LEU A 255 8.34 9.97 -4.53
C LEU A 255 7.02 9.73 -5.28
N ALA A 256 6.11 10.70 -5.28
CA ALA A 256 4.87 10.65 -6.05
C ALA A 256 5.15 10.53 -7.56
N ALA A 257 6.08 11.34 -8.06
CA ALA A 257 6.49 11.29 -9.46
C ALA A 257 7.11 9.93 -9.84
N LEU A 258 8.02 9.43 -9.00
CA LEU A 258 8.66 8.13 -9.19
C LEU A 258 7.63 6.99 -9.21
N ALA A 259 6.68 6.97 -8.26
CA ALA A 259 5.60 5.99 -8.23
C ALA A 259 4.70 6.07 -9.47
N TYR A 260 4.36 7.29 -9.92
CA TYR A 260 3.59 7.50 -11.15
C TYR A 260 4.34 6.96 -12.38
N ILE A 261 5.64 7.29 -12.52
CA ILE A 261 6.49 6.79 -13.61
C ILE A 261 6.54 5.26 -13.58
N TYR A 262 6.74 4.65 -12.41
CA TYR A 262 6.73 3.20 -12.28
C TYR A 262 5.42 2.59 -12.79
N LYS A 263 4.28 3.08 -12.31
CA LYS A 263 2.94 2.60 -12.68
C LYS A 263 2.61 2.87 -14.15
N ARG A 264 3.06 4.00 -14.70
CA ARG A 264 2.75 4.43 -16.07
C ARG A 264 3.63 3.74 -17.11
N ILE A 265 4.92 3.58 -16.80
CA ILE A 265 5.92 3.14 -17.78
C ILE A 265 6.31 1.68 -17.57
N LYS A 266 6.64 1.27 -16.33
CA LYS A 266 7.37 0.05 -16.05
C LYS A 266 6.52 -1.13 -15.57
N GLU A 267 5.40 -0.88 -14.90
CA GLU A 267 4.59 -1.93 -14.30
C GLU A 267 4.15 -2.99 -15.33
N THR A 268 4.45 -4.27 -15.08
CA THR A 268 4.02 -5.38 -15.94
C THR A 268 2.97 -6.28 -15.28
N ASP A 269 2.81 -6.17 -13.96
CA ASP A 269 1.89 -7.00 -13.16
C ASP A 269 1.06 -6.06 -12.27
N PRO A 270 -0.04 -5.49 -12.77
CA PRO A 270 -0.82 -4.52 -12.03
C PRO A 270 -1.45 -5.16 -10.79
N VAL A 271 -1.23 -4.52 -9.64
CA VAL A 271 -1.72 -4.98 -8.35
C VAL A 271 -2.73 -3.99 -7.81
N ARG A 272 -3.84 -4.51 -7.27
CA ARG A 272 -4.79 -3.71 -6.49
C ARG A 272 -4.27 -3.57 -5.07
N GLU A 273 -3.85 -2.37 -4.70
CA GLU A 273 -3.22 -2.09 -3.40
C GLU A 273 -4.24 -1.94 -2.27
N ALA A 274 -5.31 -1.20 -2.52
CA ALA A 274 -6.36 -0.94 -1.53
C ALA A 274 -7.74 -0.88 -2.20
N SER A 275 -8.79 -1.11 -1.41
CA SER A 275 -10.17 -0.88 -1.83
C SER A 275 -10.71 0.44 -1.32
N HIS A 276 -10.23 0.90 -0.17
CA HIS A 276 -10.63 2.17 0.43
C HIS A 276 -9.44 2.85 1.11
N VAL A 277 -9.26 4.13 0.83
CA VAL A 277 -8.19 4.95 1.41
C VAL A 277 -8.78 6.07 2.24
N VAL A 278 -8.34 6.15 3.49
CA VAL A 278 -8.68 7.24 4.40
C VAL A 278 -7.47 8.16 4.52
N ILE A 279 -7.65 9.44 4.20
CA ILE A 279 -6.58 10.45 4.32
C ILE A 279 -7.01 11.47 5.37
N ASP A 280 -6.24 11.62 6.41
CA ASP A 280 -6.44 12.65 7.43
C ASP A 280 -5.41 13.78 7.27
N GLU A 281 -5.75 14.99 7.75
CA GLU A 281 -4.97 16.22 7.55
C GLU A 281 -4.65 16.48 6.06
N ALA A 282 -5.62 16.21 5.20
CA ALA A 282 -5.46 16.19 3.75
C ALA A 282 -4.95 17.51 3.15
N GLN A 283 -5.14 18.64 3.83
CA GLN A 283 -4.65 19.94 3.37
C GLN A 283 -3.13 20.08 3.34
N ASP A 284 -2.39 19.13 3.95
CA ASP A 284 -0.92 19.21 4.01
C ASP A 284 -0.23 18.79 2.72
N PHE A 285 -0.94 18.11 1.83
CA PHE A 285 -0.40 17.61 0.58
C PHE A 285 -0.88 18.44 -0.61
N GLY A 286 -0.01 18.63 -1.61
CA GLY A 286 -0.35 19.32 -2.85
C GLY A 286 -1.05 18.43 -3.88
N MET A 287 -1.63 19.06 -4.89
CA MET A 287 -2.38 18.37 -5.95
C MET A 287 -1.55 17.33 -6.72
N MET A 288 -0.23 17.53 -6.86
CA MET A 288 0.68 16.55 -7.46
C MET A 288 0.56 15.17 -6.78
N ALA A 289 0.60 15.16 -5.43
CA ALA A 289 0.48 13.91 -4.66
C ALA A 289 -0.89 13.23 -4.89
N TYR A 290 -1.98 14.02 -4.92
CA TYR A 290 -3.33 13.47 -5.17
C TYR A 290 -3.52 12.94 -6.59
N CYS A 291 -2.99 13.63 -7.59
CA CYS A 291 -3.06 13.16 -8.99
C CYS A 291 -2.30 11.85 -9.16
N CYS A 292 -1.07 11.76 -8.61
CA CYS A 292 -0.29 10.53 -8.62
C CYS A 292 -0.97 9.40 -7.83
N LEU A 293 -1.48 9.70 -6.64
CA LEU A 293 -2.20 8.74 -5.81
C LEU A 293 -3.43 8.17 -6.53
N HIS A 294 -4.25 9.03 -7.12
CA HIS A 294 -5.45 8.64 -7.86
C HIS A 294 -5.13 7.74 -9.05
N TYR A 295 -4.06 8.04 -9.77
CA TYR A 295 -3.58 7.18 -10.87
C TYR A 295 -3.03 5.84 -10.37
N CYS A 296 -2.22 5.86 -9.30
CA CYS A 296 -1.54 4.67 -8.79
C CYS A 296 -2.47 3.69 -8.09
N LEU A 297 -3.48 4.19 -7.34
CA LEU A 297 -4.46 3.38 -6.61
C LEU A 297 -5.75 3.23 -7.42
N ARG A 298 -5.67 2.44 -8.47
CA ARG A 298 -6.80 2.17 -9.38
C ARG A 298 -7.92 1.42 -8.67
N ASN A 299 -9.18 1.77 -8.97
CA ASN A 299 -10.37 1.11 -8.45
C ASN A 299 -10.51 1.15 -6.91
N CYS A 300 -10.04 2.21 -6.29
CA CYS A 300 -10.24 2.44 -4.88
C CYS A 300 -11.17 3.65 -4.63
N THR A 301 -11.82 3.68 -3.49
CA THR A 301 -12.63 4.80 -3.04
C THR A 301 -11.92 5.56 -1.92
N TYR A 302 -12.31 6.82 -1.72
CA TYR A 302 -11.59 7.72 -0.81
C TYR A 302 -12.52 8.28 0.27
N THR A 303 -12.01 8.36 1.49
CA THR A 303 -12.51 9.22 2.56
C THR A 303 -11.40 10.20 2.91
N ILE A 304 -11.54 11.45 2.45
CA ILE A 304 -10.52 12.48 2.59
C ILE A 304 -11.00 13.50 3.60
N MET A 305 -10.25 13.73 4.67
CA MET A 305 -10.60 14.66 5.74
C MET A 305 -9.50 15.69 5.94
N GLY A 306 -9.89 16.94 6.15
CA GLY A 306 -8.91 18.00 6.40
C GLY A 306 -9.57 19.32 6.79
N ASP A 307 -8.73 20.34 6.96
CA ASP A 307 -9.14 21.71 7.23
C ASP A 307 -8.21 22.68 6.47
N THR A 308 -8.69 23.24 5.38
CA THR A 308 -7.88 24.17 4.55
C THR A 308 -7.47 25.42 5.32
N SER A 309 -8.21 25.79 6.39
CA SER A 309 -7.84 26.88 7.29
C SER A 309 -6.63 26.55 8.18
N GLN A 310 -6.32 25.27 8.36
CA GLN A 310 -5.14 24.78 9.09
C GLN A 310 -3.96 24.40 8.18
N ASN A 311 -4.00 24.76 6.91
CA ASN A 311 -2.87 24.55 6.02
C ASN A 311 -1.71 25.49 6.38
N ILE A 312 -0.66 24.95 6.99
CA ILE A 312 0.58 25.67 7.31
C ILE A 312 1.62 25.60 6.19
N HIS A 313 1.34 24.79 5.17
CA HIS A 313 2.17 24.60 3.96
C HIS A 313 1.53 25.38 2.80
N PHE A 314 1.37 26.69 2.99
CA PHE A 314 0.62 27.55 2.08
C PHE A 314 1.09 27.47 0.62
N GLU A 315 2.39 27.30 0.42
CA GLU A 315 3.01 27.32 -0.92
C GLU A 315 2.72 26.04 -1.74
N TYR A 316 2.48 24.89 -1.10
CA TYR A 316 2.32 23.62 -1.80
C TYR A 316 1.15 22.75 -1.32
N GLY A 317 0.63 22.97 -0.12
CA GLY A 317 -0.56 22.27 0.38
C GLY A 317 -1.87 22.81 -0.21
N LEU A 318 -2.98 22.15 0.08
CA LEU A 318 -4.30 22.59 -0.40
C LEU A 318 -4.76 23.85 0.33
N ASN A 319 -5.00 24.90 -0.43
CA ASN A 319 -5.60 26.13 0.08
C ASN A 319 -7.13 26.17 -0.10
N ASP A 320 -7.67 25.36 -1.00
CA ASP A 320 -9.09 25.08 -1.20
C ASP A 320 -9.30 23.63 -1.65
N TRP A 321 -10.56 23.22 -1.81
CA TRP A 321 -10.94 21.87 -2.22
C TRP A 321 -11.30 21.72 -3.69
N GLU A 322 -11.29 22.80 -4.48
CA GLU A 322 -11.95 22.80 -5.79
C GLU A 322 -11.31 21.84 -6.81
N ASP A 323 -9.98 21.82 -6.88
CA ASP A 323 -9.31 20.88 -7.81
C ASP A 323 -9.36 19.44 -7.30
N LEU A 324 -9.27 19.24 -5.99
CA LEU A 324 -9.40 17.90 -5.40
C LEU A 324 -10.84 17.36 -5.57
N LYS A 325 -11.88 18.19 -5.45
CA LYS A 325 -13.26 17.80 -5.74
C LYS A 325 -13.41 17.36 -7.20
N LYS A 326 -12.85 18.09 -8.14
CA LYS A 326 -12.91 17.73 -9.57
C LYS A 326 -12.21 16.39 -9.85
N LEU A 327 -11.10 16.11 -9.15
CA LEU A 327 -10.34 14.87 -9.30
C LEU A 327 -11.08 13.66 -8.70
N ILE A 328 -11.61 13.80 -7.49
CA ILE A 328 -12.09 12.68 -6.67
C ILE A 328 -13.61 12.49 -6.74
N LEU A 329 -14.39 13.57 -6.72
CA LEU A 329 -15.85 13.50 -6.67
C LEU A 329 -16.45 13.42 -8.07
N THR A 330 -16.18 12.35 -8.79
CA THR A 330 -16.63 12.14 -10.18
C THR A 330 -17.91 11.31 -10.28
N GLY A 331 -18.28 10.59 -9.22
CA GLY A 331 -19.45 9.73 -9.16
C GLY A 331 -20.72 10.49 -8.74
N THR A 332 -21.89 10.04 -9.23
CA THR A 332 -23.21 10.65 -8.93
C THR A 332 -23.52 10.73 -7.43
N TYR A 333 -22.96 9.81 -6.64
CA TYR A 333 -23.20 9.71 -5.19
C TYR A 333 -22.01 10.16 -4.34
N ASP A 334 -20.95 10.65 -4.96
CA ASP A 334 -19.82 11.24 -4.24
C ASP A 334 -20.26 12.52 -3.53
N ALA A 335 -19.58 12.88 -2.43
CA ALA A 335 -20.05 14.01 -1.63
C ALA A 335 -18.95 14.82 -1.00
N PHE A 336 -19.29 16.10 -0.79
CA PHE A 336 -18.53 17.01 0.06
C PHE A 336 -19.28 17.22 1.37
N GLY A 337 -18.64 16.88 2.51
CA GLY A 337 -19.19 17.01 3.85
C GLY A 337 -18.61 18.19 4.62
N LEU A 338 -19.39 18.74 5.54
CA LEU A 338 -18.95 19.80 6.45
C LEU A 338 -19.14 19.38 7.91
N LEU A 339 -18.09 19.53 8.72
CA LEU A 339 -18.13 19.44 10.19
C LEU A 339 -17.86 20.80 10.77
N ARG A 340 -18.92 21.52 11.18
CA ARG A 340 -18.86 22.91 11.64
C ARG A 340 -18.64 23.05 13.12
N LYS A 341 -19.08 22.06 13.90
CA LYS A 341 -19.02 22.13 15.38
C LYS A 341 -17.63 21.85 15.90
N SER A 342 -17.10 22.81 16.65
CA SER A 342 -15.84 22.66 17.39
C SER A 342 -16.11 22.23 18.82
N TYR A 343 -15.51 21.11 19.25
CA TYR A 343 -15.63 20.54 20.60
C TYR A 343 -14.38 20.82 21.45
N ARG A 344 -13.34 21.40 20.85
CA ARG A 344 -12.02 21.53 21.46
C ARG A 344 -11.91 22.76 22.35
N ASN A 345 -12.13 23.94 21.78
CA ASN A 345 -11.82 25.20 22.38
C ASN A 345 -13.02 25.76 23.16
N THR A 346 -12.78 26.70 24.09
CA THR A 346 -13.82 27.55 24.65
C THR A 346 -14.37 28.50 23.60
N VAL A 347 -15.55 29.07 23.85
CA VAL A 347 -16.18 30.05 22.94
C VAL A 347 -15.23 31.22 22.67
N GLU A 348 -14.61 31.76 23.72
CA GLU A 348 -13.71 32.93 23.66
C GLU A 348 -12.46 32.67 22.80
N ILE A 349 -11.86 31.49 22.93
CA ILE A 349 -10.70 31.10 22.11
C ILE A 349 -11.14 30.88 20.66
N SER A 350 -12.28 30.25 20.43
CA SER A 350 -12.83 30.00 19.12
C SER A 350 -13.19 31.28 18.37
N GLU A 351 -13.80 32.25 19.07
CA GLU A 351 -14.11 33.58 18.50
C GLU A 351 -12.82 34.34 18.14
N PHE A 352 -11.84 34.36 19.06
CA PHE A 352 -10.54 34.97 18.81
C PHE A 352 -9.82 34.37 17.59
N ALA A 353 -9.78 33.06 17.50
CA ALA A 353 -9.16 32.37 16.35
C ALA A 353 -9.93 32.63 15.05
N THR A 354 -11.26 32.70 15.08
CA THR A 354 -12.09 33.01 13.92
C THR A 354 -11.89 34.46 13.45
N GLU A 355 -11.70 35.39 14.38
CA GLU A 355 -11.41 36.77 14.03
C GLU A 355 -10.06 36.90 13.29
N ILE A 356 -9.04 36.16 13.73
CA ILE A 356 -7.75 36.05 13.00
C ILE A 356 -7.98 35.53 11.57
N LEU A 357 -8.78 34.48 11.37
CA LEU A 357 -9.06 33.91 10.04
C LEU A 357 -9.72 34.93 9.11
N ARG A 358 -10.56 35.82 9.62
CA ARG A 358 -11.25 36.84 8.82
C ARG A 358 -10.33 37.84 8.15
N HIS A 359 -9.06 37.93 8.55
CA HIS A 359 -8.05 38.74 7.88
C HIS A 359 -7.55 38.13 6.57
N GLY A 360 -7.78 36.83 6.33
CA GLY A 360 -7.31 36.13 5.12
C GLY A 360 -8.19 36.38 3.88
N ASP A 361 -7.56 36.30 2.71
CA ASP A 361 -8.22 36.39 1.41
C ASP A 361 -8.50 35.01 0.81
N PHE A 362 -9.09 34.13 1.58
CA PHE A 362 -9.45 32.77 1.20
C PHE A 362 -10.85 32.41 1.75
N ALA A 363 -11.40 31.29 1.27
CA ALA A 363 -12.69 30.80 1.70
C ALA A 363 -12.67 30.34 3.17
N ILE A 364 -13.53 30.91 4.02
CA ILE A 364 -13.64 30.58 5.44
C ILE A 364 -14.91 29.75 5.64
N TYR A 365 -14.75 28.60 6.26
CA TYR A 365 -15.88 27.74 6.66
C TYR A 365 -16.40 28.16 8.04
N PRO A 366 -17.73 28.16 8.26
CA PRO A 366 -18.30 28.58 9.53
C PRO A 366 -17.90 27.64 10.66
N VAL A 367 -17.45 28.24 11.78
CA VAL A 367 -17.09 27.54 13.02
C VAL A 367 -18.21 27.78 14.05
N GLU A 368 -18.80 26.71 14.55
CA GLU A 368 -19.82 26.71 15.60
C GLU A 368 -19.22 26.10 16.88
N PRO A 369 -18.70 26.90 17.82
CA PRO A 369 -18.20 26.36 19.08
C PRO A 369 -19.33 25.76 19.92
N ILE A 370 -19.06 24.65 20.62
CA ILE A 370 -19.98 24.21 21.67
C ILE A 370 -20.01 25.27 22.80
N ILE A 371 -21.13 25.34 23.50
CA ILE A 371 -21.32 26.31 24.60
C ILE A 371 -20.48 25.87 25.81
N ARG A 372 -19.16 26.09 25.72
CA ARG A 372 -18.20 25.93 26.83
C ARG A 372 -17.44 27.24 26.97
N HIS A 373 -17.86 28.02 27.97
CA HIS A 373 -17.23 29.30 28.27
C HIS A 373 -15.97 29.13 29.12
N GLY A 374 -14.97 29.97 28.84
CA GLY A 374 -13.69 30.05 29.53
C GLY A 374 -13.34 31.52 29.88
N ASN A 375 -12.07 31.74 30.14
CA ASN A 375 -11.58 33.11 30.34
C ASN A 375 -11.39 33.80 28.97
N ALA A 376 -11.55 35.12 28.93
CA ALA A 376 -11.20 35.91 27.75
C ALA A 376 -9.68 35.76 27.43
N VAL A 377 -9.34 35.80 26.15
CA VAL A 377 -7.97 35.74 25.71
C VAL A 377 -7.19 36.95 26.27
N ARG A 378 -6.11 36.70 26.99
CA ARG A 378 -5.27 37.75 27.58
C ARG A 378 -4.28 38.27 26.55
N ILE A 379 -4.31 39.57 26.26
CA ILE A 379 -3.34 40.25 25.37
C ILE A 379 -2.62 41.31 26.20
N GLU A 380 -1.30 41.17 26.37
CA GLU A 380 -0.51 42.04 27.23
C GLU A 380 0.80 42.47 26.57
N GLU A 381 1.10 43.81 26.70
CA GLU A 381 2.32 44.41 26.18
C GLU A 381 3.39 44.52 27.29
N TYR A 382 4.61 44.17 26.95
CA TYR A 382 5.77 44.23 27.84
C TYR A 382 6.90 45.12 27.26
N ALA A 383 7.55 45.88 28.11
CA ALA A 383 8.57 46.83 27.68
C ALA A 383 9.84 46.19 27.05
N ASN A 384 10.20 44.99 27.50
CA ASN A 384 11.40 44.27 27.04
C ASN A 384 11.29 42.76 27.21
N VAL A 385 12.28 42.01 26.63
CA VAL A 385 12.29 40.53 26.68
C VAL A 385 12.31 39.99 28.11
N ARG A 386 13.04 40.66 29.02
CA ARG A 386 13.17 40.19 30.42
C ARG A 386 11.82 40.24 31.16
N SER A 387 11.07 41.33 31.00
CA SER A 387 9.73 41.46 31.59
C SER A 387 8.75 40.49 30.96
N LEU A 388 8.85 40.25 29.66
CA LEU A 388 8.00 39.29 28.96
C LEU A 388 8.27 37.85 29.43
N ILE A 389 9.56 37.47 29.56
CA ILE A 389 9.94 36.15 30.11
C ILE A 389 9.44 35.98 31.56
N SER A 390 9.64 37.02 32.41
CA SER A 390 9.15 36.96 33.81
C SER A 390 7.64 36.77 33.89
N ALA A 391 6.88 37.52 33.10
CA ALA A 391 5.42 37.37 33.03
C ALA A 391 4.99 36.00 32.47
N SER A 392 5.74 35.50 31.51
CA SER A 392 5.50 34.12 30.99
C SER A 392 5.68 33.08 32.10
N VAL A 393 6.76 33.17 32.88
CA VAL A 393 7.00 32.27 34.02
C VAL A 393 5.87 32.36 35.06
N ASP A 394 5.45 33.57 35.42
CA ASP A 394 4.37 33.78 36.42
C ASP A 394 3.03 33.21 35.90
N THR A 395 2.74 33.39 34.61
CA THR A 395 1.54 32.84 33.98
C THR A 395 1.55 31.32 33.94
N ILE A 396 2.66 30.73 33.53
CA ILE A 396 2.83 29.26 33.47
C ILE A 396 2.67 28.66 34.87
N LYS A 397 3.32 29.23 35.89
CA LYS A 397 3.13 28.81 37.31
C LYS A 397 1.69 28.94 37.76
N GLY A 398 1.01 30.02 37.37
CA GLY A 398 -0.41 30.21 37.66
C GLY A 398 -1.28 29.14 37.01
N TRP A 399 -0.99 28.74 35.78
CA TRP A 399 -1.68 27.65 35.07
C TRP A 399 -1.40 26.27 35.70
N GLN A 400 -0.15 25.98 36.05
CA GLN A 400 0.21 24.77 36.80
C GLN A 400 -0.52 24.71 38.16
N GLY A 401 -0.65 25.87 38.85
CA GLY A 401 -1.43 26.00 40.09
C GLY A 401 -2.93 25.75 39.92
N LYS A 402 -3.49 25.91 38.72
CA LYS A 402 -4.87 25.54 38.36
C LYS A 402 -5.04 24.06 38.01
N GLY A 403 -3.94 23.30 37.97
CA GLY A 403 -3.94 21.87 37.63
C GLY A 403 -3.87 21.57 36.13
N TYR A 404 -3.44 22.53 35.29
CA TYR A 404 -3.20 22.26 33.88
C TYR A 404 -1.91 21.46 33.73
N GLU A 405 -2.04 20.34 33.05
CA GLU A 405 -0.95 19.37 32.89
C GLU A 405 -0.11 19.63 31.62
N THR A 406 -0.73 20.14 30.56
CA THR A 406 -0.08 20.38 29.27
C THR A 406 -0.09 21.87 28.94
N ILE A 407 1.09 22.50 28.85
CA ILE A 407 1.23 23.94 28.62
C ILE A 407 2.22 24.17 27.46
N ALA A 408 1.82 24.93 26.44
CA ALA A 408 2.70 25.28 25.35
C ALA A 408 3.05 26.78 25.31
N VAL A 409 4.33 27.10 25.16
CA VAL A 409 4.82 28.40 24.75
C VAL A 409 5.13 28.33 23.25
N VAL A 410 4.31 28.99 22.44
CA VAL A 410 4.38 28.91 20.99
C VAL A 410 5.17 30.09 20.44
N CYS A 411 6.28 29.79 19.77
CA CYS A 411 7.20 30.72 19.13
C CYS A 411 7.06 30.72 17.62
N ARG A 412 7.54 31.76 16.93
CA ARG A 412 7.42 31.85 15.46
C ARG A 412 8.21 30.77 14.73
N ASN A 413 9.43 30.48 15.18
CA ASN A 413 10.33 29.51 14.57
C ASN A 413 11.22 28.83 15.61
N GLU A 414 11.97 27.82 15.16
CA GLU A 414 12.83 27.01 16.00
C GLU A 414 13.94 27.81 16.70
N ALA A 415 14.58 28.74 15.98
CA ALA A 415 15.64 29.58 16.53
C ALA A 415 15.13 30.49 17.69
N GLU A 416 13.87 30.91 17.64
CA GLU A 416 13.22 31.64 18.74
C GLU A 416 12.84 30.68 19.86
N ALA A 417 12.26 29.52 19.54
CA ALA A 417 11.88 28.52 20.55
C ALA A 417 13.07 28.08 21.40
N LEU A 418 14.21 27.80 20.78
CA LEU A 418 15.45 27.45 21.50
C LEU A 418 15.93 28.56 22.46
N LYS A 419 15.86 29.83 22.04
CA LYS A 419 16.25 30.97 22.90
C LYS A 419 15.29 31.15 24.07
N VAL A 420 13.99 31.04 23.81
CA VAL A 420 12.95 31.17 24.83
C VAL A 420 13.00 30.00 25.82
N SER A 421 13.18 28.78 25.32
CA SER A 421 13.39 27.59 26.13
C SER A 421 14.58 27.75 27.07
N ALA A 422 15.73 28.16 26.54
CA ALA A 422 16.94 28.40 27.36
C ALA A 422 16.75 29.45 28.48
N GLU A 423 15.95 30.47 28.23
CA GLU A 423 15.62 31.47 29.27
C GLU A 423 14.61 30.95 30.28
N LEU A 424 13.56 30.28 29.85
CA LEU A 424 12.51 29.73 30.72
C LEU A 424 13.04 28.61 31.63
N LYS A 425 13.94 27.77 31.14
CA LYS A 425 14.63 26.68 31.89
C LYS A 425 15.36 27.18 33.14
N LYS A 426 15.70 28.45 33.21
CA LYS A 426 16.32 29.05 34.41
C LYS A 426 15.33 29.21 35.58
N HIS A 427 14.02 29.13 35.30
CA HIS A 427 12.97 29.49 36.24
C HIS A 427 11.90 28.42 36.46
N ILE A 428 11.72 27.55 35.46
CA ILE A 428 10.72 26.47 35.45
C ILE A 428 11.30 25.24 34.79
N GLU A 429 10.75 24.07 35.12
CA GLU A 429 11.04 22.83 34.45
C GLU A 429 10.32 22.79 33.08
N ILE A 430 11.05 22.50 32.04
CA ILE A 430 10.53 22.36 30.68
C ILE A 430 10.69 20.92 30.28
N ALA A 431 9.66 20.32 29.70
CA ALA A 431 9.70 18.97 29.16
C ALA A 431 10.77 18.84 28.06
N ASP A 432 11.30 17.66 27.89
CA ASP A 432 12.47 17.38 27.02
C ASP A 432 12.27 17.90 25.61
N ASP A 433 13.32 18.48 25.04
CA ASP A 433 13.27 19.23 23.76
C ASP A 433 13.32 18.32 22.52
N ASP A 434 13.40 17.00 22.69
CA ASP A 434 13.48 16.08 21.58
C ASP A 434 12.08 15.78 21.02
N ILE A 435 11.68 16.59 20.05
CA ILE A 435 10.34 16.60 19.45
C ILE A 435 10.06 15.31 18.67
N GLU A 436 11.10 14.62 18.16
CA GLU A 436 10.97 13.38 17.39
C GLU A 436 10.70 12.15 18.27
N THR A 437 11.19 12.18 19.50
CA THR A 437 11.04 11.07 20.47
C THR A 437 10.09 11.42 21.63
N ALA A 438 9.61 12.66 21.74
CA ALA A 438 8.76 13.12 22.81
C ALA A 438 7.47 12.27 22.86
N GLN A 439 7.39 11.40 23.85
CA GLN A 439 6.09 11.00 24.39
C GLN A 439 5.45 12.28 24.94
N PHE A 440 4.40 12.78 24.24
CA PHE A 440 3.62 13.92 24.71
C PHE A 440 3.05 13.61 26.09
N GLY A 441 3.79 14.01 27.10
CA GLY A 441 3.48 13.87 28.50
C GLY A 441 3.08 15.21 29.13
N ALA A 442 2.65 15.17 30.36
CA ALA A 442 2.44 16.37 31.18
C ALA A 442 3.71 17.22 31.24
N GLY A 443 3.57 18.53 31.17
CA GLY A 443 4.69 19.48 31.31
C GLY A 443 4.54 20.75 30.49
N VAL A 444 5.58 21.59 30.55
CA VAL A 444 5.68 22.83 29.80
C VAL A 444 6.57 22.60 28.60
N MET A 445 6.06 22.91 27.41
CA MET A 445 6.77 22.77 26.15
C MET A 445 6.99 24.14 25.52
N VAL A 446 8.14 24.33 24.86
CA VAL A 446 8.44 25.53 24.06
C VAL A 446 8.61 25.11 22.62
N LEU A 447 7.66 25.45 21.76
CA LEU A 447 7.55 24.90 20.43
C LEU A 447 7.47 25.99 19.35
N PRO A 448 8.07 25.79 18.18
CA PRO A 448 7.72 26.58 17.01
C PRO A 448 6.28 26.26 16.59
N VAL A 449 5.56 27.24 16.04
CA VAL A 449 4.16 27.10 15.65
C VAL A 449 3.93 25.92 14.71
N VAL A 450 4.85 25.63 13.82
CA VAL A 450 4.74 24.54 12.84
C VAL A 450 4.69 23.14 13.48
N TYR A 451 5.30 22.99 14.65
CA TYR A 451 5.29 21.72 15.38
C TYR A 451 4.11 21.56 16.34
N THR A 452 3.30 22.61 16.50
CA THR A 452 2.09 22.52 17.34
C THR A 452 0.91 21.87 16.61
N LYS A 453 1.02 21.67 15.30
CA LYS A 453 -0.05 21.07 14.50
C LYS A 453 -0.32 19.62 14.93
N GLY A 454 -1.60 19.26 15.06
CA GLY A 454 -2.01 17.94 15.56
C GLY A 454 -1.99 17.80 17.08
N LEU A 455 -1.37 18.74 17.81
CA LEU A 455 -1.27 18.73 19.26
C LEU A 455 -2.38 19.55 19.92
N GLU A 456 -2.61 19.27 21.21
CA GLU A 456 -3.58 19.98 22.06
C GLU A 456 -2.95 20.24 23.42
N PHE A 457 -3.20 21.44 23.98
CA PHE A 457 -2.65 21.85 25.27
C PHE A 457 -3.74 22.47 26.13
N ASP A 458 -3.72 22.21 27.42
CA ASP A 458 -4.64 22.85 28.37
C ASP A 458 -4.54 24.37 28.27
N ALA A 459 -3.32 24.89 28.16
CA ALA A 459 -3.07 26.31 28.03
C ALA A 459 -1.95 26.62 27.01
N VAL A 460 -2.11 27.72 26.27
CA VAL A 460 -1.15 28.18 25.27
C VAL A 460 -0.78 29.63 25.51
N LEU A 461 0.51 29.91 25.45
CA LEU A 461 1.08 31.26 25.44
C LEU A 461 1.65 31.53 24.04
N LEU A 462 1.08 32.47 23.29
CA LEU A 462 1.67 32.97 22.04
C LEU A 462 2.75 34.00 22.41
N PHE A 463 4.00 33.66 22.08
CA PHE A 463 5.17 34.44 22.50
C PHE A 463 5.59 35.46 21.44
N ASP A 464 5.44 36.73 21.76
CA ASP A 464 5.91 37.90 20.97
C ASP A 464 5.43 37.93 19.52
N PRO A 465 4.12 37.78 19.21
CA PRO A 465 3.58 37.84 17.88
C PRO A 465 3.53 39.27 17.35
N SER A 466 4.69 39.85 17.04
CA SER A 466 4.84 41.19 16.50
C SER A 466 4.56 41.27 15.02
N GLU A 467 4.20 42.46 14.49
CA GLU A 467 3.97 42.72 13.06
C GLU A 467 5.12 42.22 12.17
N ARG A 468 6.37 42.35 12.67
CA ARG A 468 7.57 41.90 11.94
C ARG A 468 7.61 40.35 11.82
N LYS A 469 7.11 39.61 12.79
CA LYS A 469 7.14 38.13 12.81
C LYS A 469 5.93 37.53 12.14
N TYR A 470 4.81 38.22 12.19
CA TYR A 470 3.54 37.81 11.61
C TYR A 470 2.97 39.01 10.82
N PRO A 471 3.49 39.27 9.61
CA PRO A 471 2.91 40.27 8.71
C PRO A 471 1.49 39.88 8.31
N ALA A 472 0.73 40.83 7.80
CA ALA A 472 -0.67 40.63 7.42
C ALA A 472 -0.78 39.99 6.02
N ASP A 473 -0.51 38.69 5.93
CA ASP A 473 -0.68 37.85 4.76
C ASP A 473 -1.38 36.52 5.12
N ASP A 474 -1.89 35.83 4.13
CA ASP A 474 -2.70 34.61 4.28
C ASP A 474 -1.94 33.48 4.99
N SER A 475 -0.64 33.36 4.76
CA SER A 475 0.17 32.32 5.39
C SER A 475 0.28 32.53 6.90
N HIS A 476 0.49 33.77 7.33
CA HIS A 476 0.58 34.12 8.74
C HIS A 476 -0.78 34.13 9.45
N VAL A 477 -1.87 34.44 8.75
CA VAL A 477 -3.23 34.23 9.25
C VAL A 477 -3.45 32.76 9.63
N LYS A 478 -3.13 31.83 8.74
CA LYS A 478 -3.29 30.38 9.02
C LYS A 478 -2.37 29.91 10.13
N LEU A 479 -1.12 30.38 10.19
CA LEU A 479 -0.20 30.04 11.27
C LEU A 479 -0.71 30.48 12.65
N LEU A 480 -1.21 31.71 12.76
CA LEU A 480 -1.77 32.20 14.03
C LEU A 480 -3.07 31.48 14.40
N TYR A 481 -3.93 31.19 13.43
CA TYR A 481 -5.12 30.36 13.62
C TYR A 481 -4.79 28.99 14.18
N VAL A 482 -3.80 28.30 13.58
CA VAL A 482 -3.33 27.00 14.08
C VAL A 482 -2.83 27.14 15.52
N ALA A 483 -1.97 28.12 15.81
CA ALA A 483 -1.43 28.34 17.15
C ALA A 483 -2.53 28.61 18.20
N ALA A 484 -3.49 29.48 17.90
CA ALA A 484 -4.59 29.81 18.80
C ALA A 484 -5.52 28.61 19.07
N THR A 485 -5.81 27.82 18.03
CA THR A 485 -6.70 26.65 18.16
C THR A 485 -6.07 25.46 18.88
N ARG A 486 -4.81 25.55 19.31
CA ARG A 486 -4.14 24.51 20.14
C ARG A 486 -4.56 24.58 21.61
N ALA A 487 -5.08 25.73 22.08
CA ALA A 487 -5.47 25.94 23.47
C ALA A 487 -6.84 25.32 23.77
N LEU A 488 -6.94 24.47 24.77
CA LEU A 488 -8.20 23.88 25.24
C LEU A 488 -8.97 24.80 26.17
N HIS A 489 -8.29 25.41 27.13
CA HIS A 489 -8.89 26.14 28.25
C HIS A 489 -8.45 27.59 28.36
N GLU A 490 -7.17 27.87 28.17
CA GLU A 490 -6.60 29.21 28.34
C GLU A 490 -5.67 29.60 27.19
N LEU A 491 -5.80 30.82 26.72
CA LEU A 491 -4.93 31.43 25.72
C LEU A 491 -4.43 32.79 26.19
N ALA A 492 -3.12 33.00 26.14
CA ALA A 492 -2.48 34.28 26.40
C ALA A 492 -1.60 34.69 25.21
N VAL A 493 -1.57 35.98 24.91
CA VAL A 493 -0.76 36.62 23.88
C VAL A 493 0.11 37.68 24.55
N PHE A 494 1.41 37.42 24.61
CA PHE A 494 2.35 38.37 25.21
C PHE A 494 3.27 38.92 24.14
N HIS A 495 3.36 40.25 24.03
CA HIS A 495 4.10 40.88 22.98
C HIS A 495 4.94 42.06 23.46
N ARG A 496 5.85 42.52 22.62
CA ARG A 496 6.68 43.73 22.76
C ARG A 496 6.50 44.61 21.54
N GLY A 497 6.30 45.93 21.85
CA GLY A 497 6.10 46.89 20.77
C GLY A 497 4.85 46.55 19.92
N ARG A 498 4.90 46.85 18.66
CA ARG A 498 3.72 46.73 17.80
C ARG A 498 3.28 45.30 17.60
N LEU A 499 2.10 44.97 18.11
CA LEU A 499 1.41 43.70 17.91
C LEU A 499 1.09 43.51 16.41
N THR A 500 1.01 42.27 15.91
CA THR A 500 0.58 42.02 14.55
C THR A 500 -0.82 42.59 14.27
N PRO A 501 -1.05 43.22 13.10
CA PRO A 501 -2.37 43.69 12.70
C PRO A 501 -3.45 42.60 12.67
N LEU A 502 -3.04 41.35 12.49
CA LEU A 502 -3.94 40.17 12.52
C LEU A 502 -4.62 39.93 13.86
N ILE A 503 -4.10 40.55 14.93
CA ILE A 503 -4.67 40.51 16.30
C ILE A 503 -5.07 41.90 16.78
N ALA A 504 -4.32 42.94 16.41
CA ALA A 504 -4.51 44.29 16.92
C ALA A 504 -5.67 45.03 16.25
N ASP A 505 -5.92 44.78 14.99
CA ASP A 505 -6.90 45.50 14.18
C ASP A 505 -8.16 44.61 14.00
N PRO A 506 -9.35 45.19 13.86
CA PRO A 506 -10.54 44.44 13.49
C PRO A 506 -10.39 43.94 12.05
N ALA A 507 -10.88 42.73 11.81
CA ALA A 507 -10.86 42.16 10.46
C ALA A 507 -11.66 43.03 9.47
N PRO A 508 -11.22 43.13 8.19
CA PRO A 508 -11.93 43.88 7.17
C PRO A 508 -13.37 43.40 7.00
N SER A 509 -14.35 44.31 7.05
CA SER A 509 -15.78 43.98 7.06
C SER A 509 -16.33 43.32 5.81
N HIS A 510 -15.54 43.18 4.74
CA HIS A 510 -15.98 42.63 3.43
C HIS A 510 -14.87 41.87 2.68
N ARG A 511 -14.50 40.69 3.19
CA ARG A 511 -13.75 39.75 2.35
C ARG A 511 -14.46 38.39 2.37
N HIS A 512 -14.98 38.05 1.25
CA HIS A 512 -15.47 36.75 0.73
C HIS A 512 -15.79 35.67 1.79
N GLN A 513 -16.78 35.87 2.64
CA GLN A 513 -17.55 34.75 3.18
C GLN A 513 -18.28 34.13 1.96
N LYS A 514 -17.69 33.15 1.31
CA LYS A 514 -18.46 32.23 0.48
C LYS A 514 -19.40 31.52 1.46
N GLU A 515 -20.68 31.93 1.50
CA GLU A 515 -21.71 31.11 2.09
C GLU A 515 -21.75 29.80 1.30
N PHE A 516 -21.05 28.83 1.81
CA PHE A 516 -21.21 27.47 1.33
C PHE A 516 -22.60 27.02 1.78
N SER A 517 -23.58 27.12 0.90
CA SER A 517 -24.81 26.34 1.03
C SER A 517 -24.36 24.88 1.01
N ALA A 518 -24.33 24.26 2.19
CA ALA A 518 -24.27 22.82 2.28
C ALA A 518 -25.42 22.29 1.41
N GLU A 519 -25.13 21.62 0.32
CA GLU A 519 -26.18 20.82 -0.31
C GLU A 519 -26.74 19.92 0.78
N PRO A 520 -28.06 20.00 1.01
CA PRO A 520 -28.64 19.29 2.14
C PRO A 520 -28.35 17.80 1.94
N LEU A 521 -27.66 17.19 2.90
CA LEU A 521 -27.52 15.75 3.05
C LEU A 521 -28.88 15.00 3.19
N THR A 522 -29.99 15.70 2.94
CA THR A 522 -31.37 15.21 3.00
C THR A 522 -31.68 14.14 1.94
N LYS A 523 -30.88 13.97 0.90
CA LYS A 523 -30.99 12.84 -0.03
C LYS A 523 -30.56 11.50 0.60
N ALA A 524 -30.01 11.51 1.81
CA ALA A 524 -29.56 10.27 2.48
C ALA A 524 -30.70 9.29 2.81
N LYS A 525 -31.91 9.80 3.12
CA LYS A 525 -33.09 8.93 3.40
C LYS A 525 -33.69 8.32 2.16
N GLU A 526 -33.67 9.05 1.03
CA GLU A 526 -34.07 8.49 -0.28
C GLU A 526 -33.03 7.50 -0.79
N TYR A 527 -31.75 7.73 -0.47
CA TYR A 527 -30.64 6.86 -0.80
C TYR A 527 -30.68 5.53 -0.04
N GLU A 528 -31.00 5.53 1.27
CA GLU A 528 -31.18 4.29 2.04
C GLU A 528 -32.34 3.44 1.51
N LYS A 529 -33.40 4.09 1.05
CA LYS A 529 -34.55 3.42 0.45
C LYS A 529 -34.25 2.87 -0.94
N GLN A 530 -33.42 3.58 -1.72
CA GLN A 530 -32.93 3.14 -3.04
C GLN A 530 -31.87 2.03 -2.92
N GLN A 531 -30.99 2.07 -1.93
CA GLN A 531 -29.98 0.99 -1.71
C GLN A 531 -30.61 -0.34 -1.34
N LEU A 532 -31.73 -0.38 -0.59
CA LEU A 532 -32.45 -1.63 -0.33
C LEU A 532 -33.04 -2.21 -1.64
N THR A 533 -33.54 -1.35 -2.51
CA THR A 533 -34.07 -1.76 -3.83
C THR A 533 -32.95 -2.06 -4.84
N GLU A 534 -31.82 -1.35 -4.78
CA GLU A 534 -30.64 -1.61 -5.60
C GLU A 534 -29.88 -2.87 -5.15
N LYS A 535 -29.84 -3.17 -3.85
CA LYS A 535 -29.31 -4.46 -3.35
C LYS A 535 -30.11 -5.65 -3.90
N GLU A 536 -31.42 -5.52 -3.96
CA GLU A 536 -32.27 -6.56 -4.56
C GLU A 536 -32.06 -6.66 -6.08
N ILE A 537 -31.88 -5.55 -6.78
CA ILE A 537 -31.59 -5.49 -8.22
C ILE A 537 -30.15 -5.94 -8.51
N GLU A 538 -29.19 -5.62 -7.64
CA GLU A 538 -27.79 -6.03 -7.83
C GLU A 538 -27.59 -7.51 -7.47
N GLU A 539 -28.38 -8.04 -6.53
CA GLU A 539 -28.43 -9.48 -6.22
C GLU A 539 -29.06 -10.25 -7.37
N GLN A 540 -30.11 -9.69 -8.00
CA GLN A 540 -30.70 -10.23 -9.22
C GLN A 540 -29.70 -10.15 -10.40
N LYS A 541 -28.98 -9.04 -10.58
CA LYS A 541 -27.91 -8.89 -11.58
C LYS A 541 -26.67 -9.74 -11.27
N ARG A 542 -26.36 -10.03 -10.00
CA ARG A 542 -25.32 -10.99 -9.63
C ARG A 542 -25.68 -12.44 -9.96
N VAL A 543 -26.96 -12.78 -9.84
CA VAL A 543 -27.46 -14.10 -10.24
C VAL A 543 -27.45 -14.22 -11.78
N ASP A 544 -27.83 -13.17 -12.49
CA ASP A 544 -27.83 -13.14 -13.94
C ASP A 544 -26.41 -12.91 -14.52
N GLY A 545 -25.57 -12.10 -13.88
CA GLY A 545 -24.20 -11.80 -14.30
C GLY A 545 -23.19 -12.92 -14.00
N ARG A 546 -23.48 -13.85 -13.06
CA ARG A 546 -22.68 -15.08 -12.91
C ARG A 546 -22.83 -16.00 -14.12
N ARG A 547 -23.95 -15.99 -14.81
CA ARG A 547 -24.10 -16.70 -16.09
C ARG A 547 -23.30 -16.06 -17.22
N ASP A 548 -23.23 -14.73 -17.27
CA ASP A 548 -22.49 -14.00 -18.31
C ASP A 548 -20.96 -13.95 -18.07
N MET A 549 -20.50 -13.97 -16.81
CA MET A 549 -19.05 -14.03 -16.48
C MET A 549 -18.47 -15.43 -16.69
N ASP A 550 -19.18 -16.49 -16.36
CA ASP A 550 -18.75 -17.87 -16.63
C ASP A 550 -18.60 -18.14 -18.15
N GLU A 551 -19.34 -17.45 -19.00
CA GLU A 551 -19.18 -17.55 -20.46
C GLU A 551 -18.06 -16.65 -21.01
N ARG A 552 -17.72 -15.51 -20.38
CA ARG A 552 -16.67 -14.61 -20.83
C ARG A 552 -15.27 -14.97 -20.30
N GLU A 553 -15.16 -15.56 -19.13
CA GLU A 553 -13.88 -16.06 -18.59
C GLU A 553 -13.43 -17.37 -19.23
N TYR A 554 -14.34 -18.17 -19.80
CA TYR A 554 -13.99 -19.43 -20.49
C TYR A 554 -13.54 -19.26 -21.92
N PHE A 555 -13.82 -18.11 -22.56
CA PHE A 555 -13.40 -17.81 -23.93
C PHE A 555 -12.63 -16.48 -23.96
N GLY A 556 -11.30 -16.57 -23.93
CA GLY A 556 -10.43 -15.43 -24.19
C GLY A 556 -10.76 -14.73 -25.54
N PRO A 557 -10.23 -13.53 -25.81
CA PRO A 557 -10.72 -12.60 -26.83
C PRO A 557 -10.56 -13.00 -28.30
N SER A 558 -10.59 -14.27 -28.61
CA SER A 558 -10.49 -14.79 -29.98
C SER A 558 -11.65 -15.71 -30.35
N ARG A 559 -12.89 -15.21 -30.29
CA ARG A 559 -13.97 -15.73 -31.13
C ARG A 559 -14.85 -14.58 -31.62
N ILE A 560 -14.82 -14.45 -32.94
CA ILE A 560 -15.68 -13.64 -33.80
C ILE A 560 -17.13 -13.79 -33.38
N ALA A 561 -17.79 -12.65 -33.12
CA ALA A 561 -19.21 -12.57 -32.83
C ALA A 561 -20.04 -13.25 -33.94
N LEU A 562 -20.68 -14.36 -33.62
CA LEU A 562 -21.79 -14.90 -34.41
C LEU A 562 -23.06 -14.08 -34.11
N LYS A 563 -23.75 -13.71 -35.17
CA LYS A 563 -24.95 -12.89 -35.11
C LYS A 563 -26.09 -13.56 -34.33
N PRO A 564 -27.00 -12.78 -33.70
CA PRO A 564 -28.04 -13.26 -32.76
C PRO A 564 -29.16 -14.14 -33.37
N GLU A 565 -29.15 -14.41 -34.65
CA GLU A 565 -30.29 -15.09 -35.35
C GLU A 565 -30.21 -16.62 -35.39
N GLN A 566 -29.25 -17.26 -34.73
CA GLN A 566 -29.10 -18.73 -34.74
C GLN A 566 -29.34 -19.43 -33.39
N LEU A 567 -29.88 -18.74 -32.38
CA LEU A 567 -30.12 -19.31 -31.03
C LEU A 567 -31.60 -19.38 -30.62
N THR A 568 -32.53 -19.40 -31.56
CA THR A 568 -33.92 -19.72 -31.24
C THR A 568 -34.25 -21.12 -31.78
N ASN A 569 -33.97 -22.14 -30.96
CA ASN A 569 -34.68 -23.43 -30.94
C ASN A 569 -33.96 -24.43 -30.02
N LYS A 570 -34.24 -24.34 -28.73
CA LYS A 570 -34.22 -25.47 -27.75
C LYS A 570 -34.31 -24.93 -26.32
N ALA A 571 -35.51 -24.55 -25.89
CA ALA A 571 -35.85 -24.41 -24.49
C ALA A 571 -37.36 -24.43 -24.34
N GLU A 572 -37.97 -25.59 -24.61
CA GLU A 572 -39.29 -25.94 -24.08
C GLU A 572 -39.17 -27.32 -23.49
N ASN A 573 -39.62 -27.43 -22.23
CA ASN A 573 -39.76 -28.60 -21.38
C ASN A 573 -38.59 -28.90 -20.42
N GLU A 574 -38.70 -28.27 -19.24
CA GLU A 574 -38.64 -28.96 -17.95
C GLU A 574 -38.95 -27.97 -16.82
N LYS A 575 -40.20 -27.98 -16.38
CA LYS A 575 -40.61 -27.32 -15.13
C LYS A 575 -40.12 -28.16 -13.95
N LEU A 576 -39.14 -27.72 -13.20
CA LEU A 576 -38.80 -28.27 -11.90
C LEU A 576 -39.67 -27.62 -10.82
N ASP A 577 -40.40 -28.45 -10.12
CA ASP A 577 -41.25 -28.08 -8.99
C ASP A 577 -40.41 -27.81 -7.74
N LEU A 578 -40.32 -26.54 -7.34
CA LEU A 578 -39.57 -26.06 -6.18
C LEU A 578 -40.32 -26.16 -4.84
N SER A 579 -41.52 -26.75 -4.80
CA SER A 579 -42.35 -26.83 -3.59
C SER A 579 -41.82 -27.80 -2.51
N ALA A 580 -40.88 -28.69 -2.88
CA ALA A 580 -40.31 -29.66 -1.95
C ALA A 580 -39.11 -29.13 -1.11
N PHE A 581 -38.51 -28.01 -1.51
CA PHE A 581 -37.34 -27.44 -0.81
C PHE A 581 -37.72 -26.50 0.33
N VAL A 582 -38.87 -25.86 0.31
CA VAL A 582 -39.31 -24.88 1.32
C VAL A 582 -39.79 -25.51 2.64
N LYS A 583 -40.06 -26.79 2.65
CA LYS A 583 -40.54 -27.48 3.87
C LYS A 583 -39.45 -28.00 4.82
N LYS A 584 -38.20 -28.03 4.39
CA LYS A 584 -37.07 -28.55 5.21
C LYS A 584 -36.37 -27.55 6.10
N ASP A 585 -36.54 -26.24 5.85
CA ASP A 585 -35.87 -25.19 6.64
C ASP A 585 -36.69 -24.67 7.85
N ARG A 586 -37.94 -25.07 8.00
CA ARG A 586 -38.76 -24.61 9.14
C ARG A 586 -38.75 -25.52 10.37
N GLU A 587 -38.19 -26.72 10.31
CA GLU A 587 -38.12 -27.65 11.46
C GLU A 587 -36.80 -27.63 12.23
N ASN A 588 -35.77 -26.85 11.79
CA ASN A 588 -34.46 -26.79 12.48
C ASN A 588 -34.22 -25.52 13.32
N GLN A 589 -35.26 -24.77 13.66
CA GLN A 589 -35.14 -23.57 14.49
C GLN A 589 -35.70 -23.71 15.90
N THR A 590 -35.47 -24.84 16.56
CA THR A 590 -35.71 -24.94 18.01
C THR A 590 -34.81 -26.00 18.60
N GLN A 591 -33.69 -25.56 19.16
CA GLN A 591 -32.95 -26.08 20.34
C GLN A 591 -31.47 -25.80 20.21
N CYS A 592 -31.07 -24.59 20.61
CA CYS A 592 -29.67 -24.31 20.92
C CYS A 592 -29.36 -24.88 22.30
N THR A 593 -28.66 -26.01 22.35
CA THR A 593 -28.23 -26.63 23.60
C THR A 593 -26.90 -26.06 24.07
N ALA A 594 -26.59 -26.20 25.37
CA ALA A 594 -25.39 -25.76 26.05
C ALA A 594 -24.05 -26.18 25.36
N THR A 595 -24.11 -27.17 24.47
CA THR A 595 -22.97 -27.67 23.68
C THR A 595 -22.55 -26.70 22.59
N ASP A 596 -23.48 -25.88 22.05
CA ASP A 596 -23.18 -24.88 21.04
C ASP A 596 -22.46 -23.64 21.62
N MET A 597 -22.70 -23.33 22.91
CA MET A 597 -21.94 -22.30 23.63
C MET A 597 -20.49 -22.74 23.91
N ALA A 598 -20.27 -23.99 24.24
CA ALA A 598 -18.93 -24.55 24.47
C ALA A 598 -18.10 -24.55 23.17
N ASN A 599 -18.73 -24.83 22.02
CA ASN A 599 -18.07 -24.77 20.72
C ASN A 599 -17.76 -23.31 20.27
N LYS A 600 -18.65 -22.36 20.60
CA LYS A 600 -18.35 -20.91 20.37
C LYS A 600 -17.21 -20.39 21.24
N ILE A 601 -17.08 -20.89 22.47
CA ILE A 601 -15.96 -20.56 23.38
C ILE A 601 -14.65 -21.19 22.87
N LYS A 602 -14.67 -22.43 22.38
CA LYS A 602 -13.50 -23.06 21.75
C LYS A 602 -13.06 -22.35 20.47
N ILE A 603 -13.98 -21.86 19.66
CA ILE A 603 -13.67 -21.06 18.47
C ILE A 603 -13.03 -19.72 18.87
N LYS A 604 -13.47 -19.10 19.98
CA LYS A 604 -12.83 -17.88 20.52
C LYS A 604 -11.42 -18.15 21.07
N GLU A 605 -11.15 -19.29 21.66
CA GLU A 605 -9.82 -19.64 22.16
C GLU A 605 -8.86 -20.02 21.01
N VAL A 606 -9.34 -20.69 19.97
CA VAL A 606 -8.56 -20.97 18.76
C VAL A 606 -8.22 -19.66 18.02
N SER A 607 -9.16 -18.69 17.99
CA SER A 607 -8.89 -17.37 17.41
C SER A 607 -7.87 -16.55 18.23
N LYS A 608 -7.76 -16.77 19.54
CA LYS A 608 -6.74 -16.14 20.39
C LYS A 608 -5.35 -16.77 20.22
N ALA A 609 -5.27 -18.07 19.96
CA ALA A 609 -3.99 -18.73 19.65
C ALA A 609 -3.46 -18.35 18.26
N ALA A 610 -4.35 -18.09 17.30
CA ALA A 610 -4.01 -17.61 15.96
C ALA A 610 -3.49 -16.17 15.92
N LYS A 611 -3.66 -15.39 17.00
CA LYS A 611 -3.17 -14.00 17.11
C LYS A 611 -1.64 -13.87 17.34
N LYS A 612 -0.88 -14.95 17.27
CA LYS A 612 0.60 -14.94 17.43
C LYS A 612 1.40 -15.04 16.13
N SER A 613 0.76 -15.16 14.97
CA SER A 613 1.44 -15.11 13.68
C SER A 613 1.71 -13.67 13.30
N SER A 614 2.94 -13.35 12.93
CA SER A 614 3.35 -12.03 12.45
C SER A 614 2.74 -11.65 11.10
N LEU A 615 2.07 -12.60 10.43
CA LEU A 615 1.39 -12.43 9.16
C LEU A 615 -0.13 -12.45 9.34
N PRO A 616 -0.87 -11.56 8.65
CA PRO A 616 -2.34 -11.58 8.70
C PRO A 616 -2.87 -12.93 8.25
N LEU A 617 -3.70 -13.57 9.07
CA LEU A 617 -4.20 -14.92 8.81
C LEU A 617 -5.20 -15.01 7.64
N ASN A 618 -5.75 -13.89 7.20
CA ASN A 618 -6.78 -13.88 6.17
C ASN A 618 -6.84 -12.54 5.41
N PRO A 619 -5.82 -12.19 4.61
CA PRO A 619 -5.87 -10.96 3.83
C PRO A 619 -6.78 -11.10 2.62
N SER A 620 -7.37 -10.01 2.21
CA SER A 620 -8.04 -9.95 0.92
C SER A 620 -7.04 -10.17 -0.22
N PRO A 621 -7.26 -11.15 -1.09
CA PRO A 621 -6.41 -11.37 -2.26
C PRO A 621 -6.40 -10.16 -3.22
N TYR A 622 -7.35 -9.23 -3.04
CA TYR A 622 -7.47 -8.02 -3.85
C TYR A 622 -6.72 -6.83 -3.25
N ALA A 623 -6.58 -6.75 -1.93
CA ALA A 623 -5.94 -5.61 -1.26
C ALA A 623 -4.42 -5.57 -1.47
N TYR A 624 -3.77 -6.74 -1.45
CA TYR A 624 -2.32 -6.85 -1.55
C TYR A 624 -1.86 -7.46 -2.88
N GLY A 625 -2.79 -7.99 -3.67
CA GLY A 625 -2.41 -8.78 -4.83
C GLY A 625 -1.46 -9.90 -4.40
N SER A 626 -0.39 -10.09 -5.17
CA SER A 626 0.65 -11.08 -4.88
C SER A 626 1.93 -10.47 -4.30
N ILE A 627 1.94 -9.18 -3.96
CA ILE A 627 3.14 -8.46 -3.47
C ILE A 627 3.13 -8.37 -1.95
N PRO A 628 4.17 -8.85 -1.26
CA PRO A 628 4.32 -8.72 0.18
C PRO A 628 4.83 -7.34 0.61
N ASP A 629 4.57 -6.97 1.86
CA ASP A 629 5.14 -5.78 2.48
C ASP A 629 6.64 -5.95 2.75
N ASN A 630 7.39 -4.85 2.72
CA ASN A 630 8.83 -4.84 3.00
C ASN A 630 9.17 -5.39 4.40
N ASP A 631 8.32 -5.12 5.40
CA ASP A 631 8.51 -5.64 6.76
C ASP A 631 8.36 -7.17 6.84
N ILE A 632 7.56 -7.75 5.96
CA ILE A 632 7.39 -9.20 5.86
C ILE A 632 8.59 -9.83 5.14
N LEU A 633 9.22 -9.09 4.22
CA LEU A 633 10.38 -9.56 3.48
C LEU A 633 11.65 -9.63 4.34
N ARG A 634 11.72 -8.90 5.43
CA ARG A 634 12.85 -8.95 6.35
C ARG A 634 12.84 -10.26 7.15
N VAL A 635 13.84 -11.08 6.93
CA VAL A 635 14.03 -12.33 7.69
C VAL A 635 14.15 -12.00 9.18
N LYS A 636 13.29 -12.58 10.00
CA LYS A 636 13.27 -12.40 11.45
C LYS A 636 14.11 -13.48 12.13
N GLY A 637 15.25 -13.09 12.64
CA GLY A 637 16.18 -13.99 13.34
C GLY A 637 17.26 -14.54 12.42
N HIS A 638 18.18 -15.28 13.02
CA HIS A 638 19.26 -16.00 12.35
C HIS A 638 19.31 -17.43 12.86
N SER A 639 19.62 -18.36 11.98
CA SER A 639 19.91 -19.72 12.42
C SER A 639 21.13 -19.74 13.33
N ASN A 640 21.16 -20.69 14.27
CA ASN A 640 22.36 -20.91 15.10
C ASN A 640 23.52 -21.51 14.30
N GLY A 641 23.43 -21.61 12.96
CA GLY A 641 24.48 -22.08 12.06
C GLY A 641 24.93 -23.54 12.25
N LYS A 642 24.09 -24.38 12.84
CA LYS A 642 24.43 -25.76 13.20
C LYS A 642 23.90 -26.80 12.23
N PHE A 643 24.06 -26.58 10.93
CA PHE A 643 23.62 -27.50 9.88
C PHE A 643 24.67 -28.57 9.51
N ALA A 644 25.78 -28.64 10.21
CA ALA A 644 26.79 -29.66 9.97
C ALA A 644 26.19 -31.07 10.15
N VAL A 645 26.44 -31.92 9.18
CA VAL A 645 25.94 -33.31 9.15
C VAL A 645 26.57 -34.13 10.25
N LYS A 646 25.73 -34.74 11.09
CA LYS A 646 26.15 -35.64 12.18
C LYS A 646 26.18 -37.11 11.74
N TRP A 647 25.11 -37.54 11.06
CA TRP A 647 25.04 -38.92 10.54
C TRP A 647 24.08 -38.96 9.31
N LEU A 648 24.24 -40.05 8.58
CA LEU A 648 23.43 -40.36 7.39
C LEU A 648 22.87 -41.76 7.51
N LYS A 649 21.61 -41.93 7.11
CA LYS A 649 20.96 -43.23 7.01
C LYS A 649 20.30 -43.35 5.62
N LYS A 650 20.69 -44.36 4.84
CA LYS A 650 20.12 -44.66 3.55
C LYS A 650 18.99 -45.68 3.70
N GLY A 651 17.74 -45.23 3.39
CA GLY A 651 16.57 -46.07 3.27
C GLY A 651 16.37 -46.61 1.86
N LYS A 652 15.30 -47.37 1.63
CA LYS A 652 14.91 -47.86 0.30
C LYS A 652 14.41 -46.77 -0.62
N SER A 653 13.66 -45.78 -0.08
CA SER A 653 12.99 -44.73 -0.81
C SER A 653 13.55 -43.33 -0.56
N HIS A 654 14.44 -43.14 0.44
CA HIS A 654 14.95 -41.81 0.81
C HIS A 654 16.31 -41.92 1.53
N VAL A 655 16.94 -40.77 1.65
CA VAL A 655 18.12 -40.57 2.51
C VAL A 655 17.73 -39.65 3.64
N GLU A 656 18.03 -40.07 4.87
CA GLU A 656 17.85 -39.33 6.11
C GLU A 656 19.19 -38.82 6.59
N ILE A 657 19.31 -37.51 6.80
CA ILE A 657 20.54 -36.82 7.17
C ILE A 657 20.28 -35.98 8.42
N ALA A 658 20.91 -36.34 9.52
CA ALA A 658 20.80 -35.55 10.75
C ALA A 658 21.85 -34.43 10.77
N THR A 659 21.40 -33.25 11.12
CA THR A 659 22.21 -32.08 11.44
C THR A 659 22.07 -31.73 12.93
N ALA A 660 22.76 -30.73 13.42
CA ALA A 660 22.61 -30.34 14.83
C ALA A 660 21.23 -29.76 15.14
N ASP A 661 20.60 -29.07 14.17
CA ASP A 661 19.35 -28.35 14.37
C ASP A 661 18.11 -29.09 13.83
N GLY A 662 18.31 -30.16 13.05
CA GLY A 662 17.18 -30.92 12.51
C GLY A 662 17.57 -32.11 11.65
N THR A 663 16.56 -32.68 11.00
CA THR A 663 16.69 -33.82 10.12
C THR A 663 16.26 -33.46 8.70
N LEU A 664 17.15 -33.69 7.75
CA LEU A 664 16.93 -33.50 6.33
C LEU A 664 16.57 -34.83 5.67
N TYR A 665 15.46 -34.87 4.98
CA TYR A 665 14.99 -36.00 4.17
C TYR A 665 15.12 -35.64 2.68
N VAL A 666 15.86 -36.45 1.94
CA VAL A 666 15.98 -36.33 0.49
C VAL A 666 15.33 -37.57 -0.15
N ILE A 667 14.25 -37.35 -0.87
CA ILE A 667 13.37 -38.37 -1.39
C ILE A 667 13.33 -38.29 -2.92
N PRO A 668 14.10 -39.10 -3.66
CA PRO A 668 13.96 -39.19 -5.09
C PRO A 668 12.57 -39.73 -5.47
N ILE A 669 11.83 -38.97 -6.28
CA ILE A 669 10.45 -39.31 -6.69
C ILE A 669 10.47 -39.93 -8.11
N THR A 670 11.10 -39.25 -9.05
CA THR A 670 11.37 -39.72 -10.43
C THR A 670 12.84 -39.42 -10.77
N PRO A 671 13.34 -39.82 -11.95
CA PRO A 671 14.69 -39.40 -12.38
C PRO A 671 14.93 -37.90 -12.39
N GLU A 672 13.89 -37.07 -12.64
CA GLU A 672 13.93 -35.61 -12.74
C GLU A 672 13.43 -34.89 -11.48
N ILE A 673 12.77 -35.60 -10.54
CA ILE A 673 12.11 -34.94 -9.40
C ILE A 673 12.63 -35.51 -8.09
N VAL A 674 13.07 -34.59 -7.20
CA VAL A 674 13.48 -34.92 -5.84
C VAL A 674 12.72 -34.06 -4.84
N ARG A 675 12.13 -34.67 -3.82
CA ARG A 675 11.51 -33.96 -2.70
C ARG A 675 12.53 -33.79 -1.58
N VAL A 676 12.57 -32.60 -1.00
CA VAL A 676 13.45 -32.24 0.11
C VAL A 676 12.60 -31.74 1.26
N ILE A 677 12.79 -32.35 2.43
CA ILE A 677 12.08 -31.97 3.66
C ILE A 677 13.10 -31.76 4.77
N PHE A 678 13.03 -30.64 5.47
CA PHE A 678 13.80 -30.38 6.68
C PHE A 678 12.86 -30.17 7.86
N VAL A 679 13.05 -30.93 8.94
CA VAL A 679 12.24 -30.90 10.16
C VAL A 679 13.13 -30.55 11.33
N GLU A 680 12.66 -29.71 12.25
CA GLU A 680 13.36 -29.37 13.49
C GLU A 680 13.47 -30.61 14.40
N GLY A 681 14.66 -30.85 14.96
CA GLY A 681 14.95 -31.97 15.82
C GLY A 681 15.54 -33.20 15.12
N ILE A 682 16.41 -33.91 15.84
CA ILE A 682 17.12 -35.09 15.32
C ILE A 682 16.20 -36.32 15.35
N GLY A 683 16.02 -36.96 14.18
CA GLY A 683 15.21 -38.17 14.03
C GLY A 683 13.69 -37.93 14.06
N VAL A 684 13.25 -36.68 14.00
CA VAL A 684 11.83 -36.32 13.89
C VAL A 684 11.33 -36.65 12.50
N LYS A 685 10.18 -37.34 12.41
CA LYS A 685 9.58 -37.70 11.12
C LYS A 685 8.82 -36.52 10.54
N PRO A 686 8.86 -36.33 9.19
CA PRO A 686 8.08 -35.30 8.50
C PRO A 686 6.58 -35.44 8.75
N HIS A 687 5.90 -34.31 8.87
CA HIS A 687 4.43 -34.29 8.90
C HIS A 687 3.86 -34.63 7.53
N LYS A 688 2.63 -35.16 7.50
CA LYS A 688 1.93 -35.42 6.25
C LYS A 688 1.58 -34.11 5.59
N THR A 689 2.03 -33.91 4.36
CA THR A 689 1.65 -32.77 3.53
C THR A 689 0.53 -33.12 2.56
N TYR A 690 -0.05 -32.10 1.94
CA TYR A 690 -1.16 -32.26 0.98
C TYR A 690 -0.77 -33.10 -0.26
N TRP A 691 0.49 -33.06 -0.66
CA TRP A 691 0.97 -33.71 -1.88
C TRP A 691 1.37 -35.16 -1.58
N LYS A 692 0.56 -36.09 -2.12
CA LYS A 692 0.62 -37.51 -1.78
C LYS A 692 1.38 -38.34 -2.81
N GLN A 693 2.27 -37.80 -3.60
CA GLN A 693 2.96 -38.63 -4.58
C GLN A 693 3.84 -39.68 -3.88
N LYS A 694 3.58 -40.95 -4.24
CA LYS A 694 4.46 -42.04 -3.87
C LYS A 694 5.66 -42.01 -4.79
N ALA A 695 6.86 -42.21 -4.19
CA ALA A 695 8.06 -42.41 -4.99
C ALA A 695 7.82 -43.56 -5.98
N ASP A 696 8.18 -43.34 -7.26
CA ASP A 696 8.23 -44.43 -8.22
C ASP A 696 9.36 -45.37 -7.82
N THR A 697 9.04 -46.61 -7.47
CA THR A 697 10.03 -47.59 -7.05
C THR A 697 10.74 -48.27 -8.23
N ALA A 698 10.36 -47.93 -9.46
CA ALA A 698 10.87 -48.57 -10.68
C ALA A 698 12.21 -48.01 -11.15
N PHE A 699 12.60 -46.79 -10.75
CA PHE A 699 13.88 -46.21 -11.17
C PHE A 699 15.01 -46.39 -10.15
N LYS A 700 16.25 -46.39 -10.62
CA LYS A 700 17.45 -46.57 -9.82
C LYS A 700 18.06 -45.23 -9.42
N TRP A 701 18.38 -45.07 -8.15
CA TRP A 701 19.16 -43.96 -7.64
C TRP A 701 20.26 -44.46 -6.68
N VAL A 702 21.28 -43.69 -6.51
CA VAL A 702 22.46 -44.06 -5.72
C VAL A 702 22.84 -42.92 -4.74
N ALA A 703 23.14 -43.27 -3.50
CA ALA A 703 23.72 -42.32 -2.55
C ALA A 703 25.14 -42.79 -2.17
N LYS A 704 26.12 -41.90 -2.33
CA LYS A 704 27.53 -42.08 -1.99
C LYS A 704 27.94 -41.08 -0.92
N GLU A 705 28.75 -41.50 0.02
CA GLU A 705 29.24 -40.69 1.10
C GLU A 705 30.76 -40.62 1.06
N SER A 706 31.32 -39.41 1.21
CA SER A 706 32.76 -39.14 1.37
C SER A 706 33.04 -38.42 2.70
N LYS A 707 34.28 -38.06 2.97
CA LYS A 707 34.64 -37.31 4.20
C LYS A 707 33.93 -35.96 4.29
N SER A 708 33.76 -35.25 3.19
CA SER A 708 33.25 -33.89 3.16
C SER A 708 31.88 -33.75 2.49
N LEU A 709 31.41 -34.74 1.73
CA LEU A 709 30.30 -34.64 0.81
C LEU A 709 29.41 -35.89 0.82
N ILE A 710 28.11 -35.70 0.70
CA ILE A 710 27.11 -36.72 0.36
C ILE A 710 26.64 -36.43 -1.05
N GLU A 711 26.73 -37.40 -1.96
CA GLU A 711 26.22 -37.26 -3.33
C GLU A 711 25.05 -38.23 -3.55
N ILE A 712 23.89 -37.71 -3.97
CA ILE A 712 22.70 -38.49 -4.30
C ILE A 712 22.51 -38.30 -5.80
N GLN A 713 22.49 -39.38 -6.56
CA GLN A 713 22.43 -39.35 -8.01
C GLN A 713 21.24 -40.17 -8.53
N THR A 714 20.43 -39.57 -9.38
CA THR A 714 19.44 -40.22 -10.26
C THR A 714 20.02 -40.27 -11.70
N GLU A 715 19.21 -40.68 -12.67
CA GLU A 715 19.60 -40.64 -14.08
C GLU A 715 19.72 -39.23 -14.62
N LYS A 716 18.99 -38.25 -14.07
CA LYS A 716 18.90 -36.87 -14.59
C LYS A 716 19.44 -35.81 -13.65
N LEU A 717 19.54 -36.09 -12.35
CA LEU A 717 19.94 -35.16 -11.32
C LEU A 717 21.07 -35.69 -10.45
N ILE A 718 21.95 -34.77 -10.02
CA ILE A 718 22.95 -35.00 -9.00
C ILE A 718 22.79 -33.96 -7.91
N LEU A 719 22.58 -34.43 -6.67
CA LEU A 719 22.51 -33.58 -5.48
C LEU A 719 23.78 -33.77 -4.67
N ARG A 720 24.45 -32.68 -4.32
CA ARG A 720 25.63 -32.69 -3.44
C ARG A 720 25.30 -31.93 -2.16
N ILE A 721 25.49 -32.58 -1.03
CA ILE A 721 25.26 -32.03 0.29
C ILE A 721 26.57 -31.92 1.02
N GLU A 722 27.02 -30.70 1.30
CA GLU A 722 28.24 -30.45 2.05
C GLU A 722 28.05 -30.81 3.53
N LYS A 723 28.88 -31.70 4.06
CA LYS A 723 28.79 -32.11 5.46
C LYS A 723 29.07 -30.99 6.46
N LYS A 724 29.82 -29.98 6.04
CA LYS A 724 30.18 -28.82 6.87
C LYS A 724 28.99 -27.96 7.24
N ASN A 725 28.06 -27.77 6.32
CA ASN A 725 26.96 -26.80 6.45
C ASN A 725 25.57 -27.36 6.06
N GLY A 726 25.48 -28.61 5.56
CA GLY A 726 24.24 -29.26 5.19
C GLY A 726 23.48 -28.63 4.01
N ALA A 727 24.10 -27.69 3.28
CA ALA A 727 23.52 -27.06 2.10
C ALA A 727 23.54 -28.02 0.90
N ILE A 728 22.48 -27.94 0.07
CA ILE A 728 22.32 -28.79 -1.10
C ILE A 728 22.69 -28.01 -2.35
N GLN A 729 23.52 -28.60 -3.20
CA GLN A 729 23.80 -28.12 -4.54
C GLN A 729 23.15 -29.06 -5.54
N TYR A 730 22.43 -28.52 -6.52
CA TYR A 730 21.71 -29.25 -7.56
C TYR A 730 22.44 -29.15 -8.89
N PHE A 731 22.71 -30.28 -9.53
CA PHE A 731 23.36 -30.38 -10.82
C PHE A 731 22.51 -31.21 -11.78
N ASP A 732 22.64 -30.92 -13.07
CA ASP A 732 22.13 -31.79 -14.13
C ASP A 732 22.99 -33.06 -14.26
N ALA A 733 22.59 -33.96 -15.22
CA ALA A 733 23.32 -35.18 -15.46
C ALA A 733 24.75 -34.93 -16.00
N ASP A 734 24.97 -33.80 -16.67
CA ASP A 734 26.27 -33.40 -17.22
C ASP A 734 27.16 -32.66 -16.21
N ARG A 735 26.70 -32.61 -14.93
CA ARG A 735 27.39 -31.94 -13.81
C ARG A 735 27.44 -30.41 -13.89
N ASN A 736 26.59 -29.76 -14.64
CA ASN A 736 26.42 -28.33 -14.62
C ASN A 736 25.61 -27.92 -13.38
N LEU A 737 26.07 -26.91 -12.65
CA LEU A 737 25.36 -26.41 -11.47
C LEU A 737 24.08 -25.68 -11.91
N LEU A 738 22.95 -26.15 -11.43
CA LEU A 738 21.64 -25.52 -11.63
C LEU A 738 21.40 -24.40 -10.59
N VAL A 739 21.42 -24.79 -9.30
CA VAL A 739 21.28 -23.86 -8.16
C VAL A 739 21.88 -24.49 -6.91
N SER A 740 22.22 -23.66 -5.93
CA SER A 740 22.59 -24.11 -4.58
C SER A 740 21.72 -23.48 -3.52
N GLU A 741 21.49 -24.20 -2.42
CA GLU A 741 21.07 -23.56 -1.18
C GLU A 741 22.22 -22.70 -0.64
N ASN A 742 21.88 -21.66 0.16
CA ASN A 742 22.89 -20.77 0.71
C ASN A 742 23.83 -21.53 1.67
N ALA A 743 25.14 -21.40 1.44
CA ALA A 743 26.14 -22.15 2.19
C ALA A 743 26.28 -21.71 3.66
N THR A 744 25.89 -20.48 4.00
CA THR A 744 25.98 -19.95 5.37
C THR A 744 24.74 -20.27 6.17
N GLU A 745 23.57 -20.07 5.58
CA GLU A 745 22.26 -20.25 6.21
C GLU A 745 21.31 -20.92 5.20
N PRO A 746 21.38 -22.24 5.03
CA PRO A 746 20.53 -22.93 4.05
C PRO A 746 19.06 -22.91 4.43
N ARG A 747 18.74 -22.93 5.74
CA ARG A 747 17.36 -22.99 6.26
C ARG A 747 17.26 -22.28 7.59
N LEU A 748 16.08 -21.73 7.88
CA LEU A 748 15.74 -21.16 9.19
C LEU A 748 14.34 -21.61 9.57
N LEU A 749 14.20 -22.21 10.75
CA LEU A 749 12.92 -22.53 11.38
C LEU A 749 12.84 -21.70 12.66
N ASN A 750 11.83 -20.84 12.75
CA ASN A 750 11.65 -19.94 13.89
C ASN A 750 10.16 -19.77 14.19
N ASN A 751 9.69 -20.29 15.32
CA ASN A 751 8.31 -20.12 15.84
C ASN A 751 7.19 -20.39 14.81
N GLY A 752 7.37 -21.37 13.93
CA GLY A 752 6.41 -21.70 12.88
C GLY A 752 6.63 -20.98 11.56
N GLU A 753 7.65 -20.13 11.47
CA GLU A 753 8.13 -19.53 10.21
C GLU A 753 9.27 -20.38 9.64
N CYS A 754 9.17 -20.71 8.37
CA CYS A 754 10.13 -21.58 7.70
C CYS A 754 10.70 -20.89 6.48
N TYR A 755 12.03 -20.73 6.43
CA TYR A 755 12.77 -20.17 5.31
C TYR A 755 13.68 -21.22 4.71
N THR A 756 13.75 -21.27 3.37
CA THR A 756 14.77 -22.01 2.61
C THR A 756 15.48 -21.03 1.70
N PHE A 757 16.77 -20.82 1.92
CA PHE A 757 17.57 -19.83 1.20
C PHE A 757 18.30 -20.49 0.01
N PHE A 758 18.29 -19.78 -1.13
CA PHE A 758 18.95 -20.19 -2.36
C PHE A 758 19.92 -19.11 -2.84
N ASP A 759 20.98 -19.51 -3.51
CA ASP A 759 21.92 -18.61 -4.18
C ASP A 759 21.60 -18.62 -5.70
N TRP A 760 20.64 -17.77 -6.11
CA TRP A 760 20.35 -17.60 -7.54
C TRP A 760 21.38 -16.69 -8.20
N ASP A 761 21.83 -17.10 -9.40
CA ASP A 761 22.77 -16.31 -10.19
C ASP A 761 22.13 -15.01 -10.67
N LYS A 762 22.92 -13.91 -10.75
CA LYS A 762 22.44 -12.61 -11.23
C LYS A 762 21.91 -12.61 -12.66
N SER A 763 22.42 -13.49 -13.51
CA SER A 763 22.00 -13.67 -14.90
C SER A 763 20.78 -14.59 -15.06
N GLU A 764 20.38 -15.25 -13.97
CA GLU A 764 19.30 -16.21 -13.95
C GLU A 764 17.94 -15.53 -13.97
N LYS A 765 17.07 -15.98 -14.87
CA LYS A 765 15.69 -15.49 -14.97
C LYS A 765 14.74 -16.48 -14.32
N LEU A 766 14.10 -16.03 -13.26
CA LEU A 766 13.11 -16.80 -12.51
C LEU A 766 11.71 -16.38 -12.93
N LYS A 767 10.81 -17.36 -13.12
CA LYS A 767 9.43 -17.12 -13.52
C LYS A 767 8.46 -17.95 -12.71
N SER A 768 7.22 -17.48 -12.57
CA SER A 768 6.11 -18.21 -11.95
C SER A 768 4.80 -17.87 -12.65
N LYS A 769 3.79 -18.73 -12.51
CA LYS A 769 2.47 -18.51 -13.10
C LYS A 769 1.48 -18.07 -12.02
N GLY A 770 0.81 -16.93 -12.22
CA GLY A 770 -0.38 -16.56 -11.43
C GLY A 770 -1.54 -17.50 -11.74
N ILE A 771 -2.44 -17.74 -10.79
CA ILE A 771 -3.56 -18.69 -10.99
C ILE A 771 -4.45 -18.28 -12.17
N LEU A 772 -4.67 -16.97 -12.32
CA LEU A 772 -5.49 -16.40 -13.40
C LEU A 772 -4.67 -15.95 -14.61
N ALA A 773 -3.33 -16.09 -14.57
CA ALA A 773 -2.47 -15.66 -15.66
C ALA A 773 -2.34 -16.74 -16.73
N THR A 774 -2.38 -16.34 -18.00
CA THR A 774 -2.09 -17.24 -19.13
C THR A 774 -0.60 -17.56 -19.20
N ASP A 775 0.27 -16.61 -18.83
CA ASP A 775 1.70 -16.66 -19.03
C ASP A 775 2.52 -16.67 -17.73
N LEU A 776 3.80 -17.02 -17.89
CA LEU A 776 4.78 -16.97 -16.82
C LEU A 776 5.24 -15.53 -16.55
N THR A 777 5.02 -15.03 -15.35
CA THR A 777 5.51 -13.72 -14.88
C THR A 777 6.99 -13.81 -14.51
N ASP A 778 7.78 -12.83 -14.87
CA ASP A 778 9.18 -12.69 -14.43
C ASP A 778 9.24 -12.30 -12.96
N LEU A 779 9.92 -13.11 -12.16
CA LEU A 779 10.16 -12.91 -10.73
C LEU A 779 11.60 -12.48 -10.41
N THR A 780 12.40 -12.17 -11.41
CA THR A 780 13.80 -11.72 -11.20
C THR A 780 13.79 -10.39 -10.44
N ASN A 781 14.52 -10.31 -9.35
CA ASN A 781 14.56 -9.18 -8.41
C ASN A 781 13.18 -8.80 -7.83
N LYS A 782 12.29 -9.77 -7.67
CA LYS A 782 10.93 -9.55 -7.15
C LYS A 782 10.61 -10.47 -5.98
N ALA A 783 9.60 -10.05 -5.21
CA ALA A 783 8.98 -10.87 -4.18
C ALA A 783 7.49 -11.00 -4.44
N ARG A 784 6.94 -12.20 -4.31
CA ARG A 784 5.53 -12.49 -4.55
C ARG A 784 5.00 -13.55 -3.61
N TYR A 785 3.75 -13.38 -3.17
CA TYR A 785 3.04 -14.47 -2.50
C TYR A 785 2.79 -15.62 -3.47
N ILE A 786 3.13 -16.81 -3.04
CA ILE A 786 2.74 -18.07 -3.67
C ILE A 786 1.33 -18.44 -3.20
N SER A 787 1.13 -18.43 -1.90
CA SER A 787 -0.18 -18.59 -1.26
C SER A 787 -0.27 -17.62 -0.09
N PHE A 788 -1.49 -17.21 0.25
CA PHE A 788 -1.73 -16.29 1.35
C PHE A 788 -3.00 -16.70 2.10
N GLY A 789 -2.89 -16.90 3.43
CA GLY A 789 -4.02 -17.29 4.26
C GLY A 789 -4.76 -18.56 3.79
N GLY A 790 -4.04 -19.52 3.21
CA GLY A 790 -4.60 -20.74 2.65
C GLY A 790 -5.20 -20.60 1.24
N ARG A 791 -5.16 -19.39 0.65
CA ARG A 791 -5.57 -19.16 -0.75
C ARG A 791 -4.34 -19.07 -1.64
N GLN A 792 -4.33 -19.83 -2.69
CA GLN A 792 -3.24 -19.85 -3.65
C GLN A 792 -3.33 -18.63 -4.55
N GLN A 793 -2.24 -17.87 -4.67
CA GLN A 793 -2.12 -16.68 -5.51
C GLN A 793 -1.41 -17.01 -6.83
N ARG A 794 -0.45 -17.93 -6.76
CA ARG A 794 0.33 -18.41 -7.89
C ARG A 794 0.46 -19.93 -7.81
N LEU A 795 0.84 -20.57 -8.93
CA LEU A 795 1.30 -21.95 -8.82
C LEU A 795 2.46 -21.98 -7.82
N PRO A 796 2.50 -22.95 -6.90
CA PRO A 796 3.58 -23.06 -5.92
C PRO A 796 4.90 -23.51 -6.57
N LEU A 797 5.18 -23.02 -7.76
CA LEU A 797 6.31 -23.36 -8.62
C LEU A 797 7.03 -22.12 -9.12
N VAL A 798 8.32 -22.06 -8.90
CA VAL A 798 9.24 -21.12 -9.52
C VAL A 798 10.10 -21.89 -10.53
N VAL A 799 10.17 -21.40 -11.76
CA VAL A 799 10.94 -22.01 -12.85
C VAL A 799 12.10 -21.12 -13.28
N SER A 800 13.25 -21.72 -13.56
CA SER A 800 14.45 -21.03 -14.01
C SER A 800 14.71 -21.25 -15.50
N ASN A 801 15.28 -20.22 -16.15
CA ASN A 801 15.80 -20.37 -17.52
C ASN A 801 16.95 -21.38 -17.65
N LYS A 802 17.50 -21.86 -16.55
CA LYS A 802 18.47 -22.98 -16.52
C LYS A 802 17.80 -24.36 -16.63
N GLY A 803 16.47 -24.42 -16.79
CA GLY A 803 15.74 -25.66 -17.03
C GLY A 803 15.42 -26.45 -15.77
N TYR A 804 15.25 -25.80 -14.63
CA TYR A 804 14.78 -26.42 -13.39
C TYR A 804 13.61 -25.65 -12.78
N GLY A 805 12.92 -26.28 -11.83
CA GLY A 805 11.88 -25.67 -11.01
C GLY A 805 11.97 -26.06 -9.54
N ILE A 806 11.46 -25.19 -8.69
CA ILE A 806 11.30 -25.44 -7.26
C ILE A 806 9.83 -25.26 -6.91
N ALA A 807 9.18 -26.33 -6.45
CA ALA A 807 7.78 -26.32 -6.07
C ALA A 807 7.65 -26.48 -4.55
N THR A 808 7.05 -25.51 -3.85
CA THR A 808 6.83 -25.60 -2.39
C THR A 808 5.57 -26.40 -2.09
N ALA A 809 5.64 -27.25 -1.06
CA ALA A 809 4.53 -28.10 -0.61
C ALA A 809 3.75 -27.49 0.57
N SER A 810 3.93 -26.21 0.86
CA SER A 810 3.19 -25.51 1.92
C SER A 810 1.71 -25.37 1.62
N SER A 811 0.87 -25.58 2.63
CA SER A 811 -0.59 -25.40 2.55
C SER A 811 -1.10 -24.08 3.13
N ARG A 812 -0.19 -23.23 3.65
CA ARG A 812 -0.50 -21.96 4.30
C ARG A 812 0.06 -20.80 3.51
N THR A 813 0.35 -19.69 4.17
CA THR A 813 1.00 -18.55 3.52
C THR A 813 2.42 -18.93 3.12
N ALA A 814 2.69 -18.83 1.82
CA ALA A 814 4.02 -19.03 1.26
C ALA A 814 4.42 -17.85 0.38
N LEU A 815 5.69 -17.50 0.42
CA LEU A 815 6.25 -16.33 -0.21
C LEU A 815 7.54 -16.72 -0.94
N PHE A 816 7.70 -16.21 -2.15
CA PHE A 816 8.96 -16.23 -2.88
C PHE A 816 9.61 -14.84 -2.82
N CYS A 817 10.88 -14.79 -2.47
CA CYS A 817 11.69 -13.57 -2.48
C CYS A 817 13.00 -13.78 -3.22
N ASN A 818 13.25 -12.95 -4.25
CA ASN A 818 14.53 -12.87 -4.96
C ASN A 818 15.02 -11.41 -4.97
N ILE A 819 14.98 -10.75 -3.84
CA ILE A 819 15.45 -9.37 -3.69
C ILE A 819 16.70 -9.40 -2.82
N LYS A 820 17.84 -9.03 -3.40
CA LYS A 820 19.16 -9.16 -2.74
C LYS A 820 19.22 -8.49 -1.35
N MET A 821 18.51 -7.38 -1.18
CA MET A 821 18.45 -6.63 0.08
C MET A 821 17.74 -7.40 1.19
N TYR A 822 16.67 -8.12 0.87
CA TYR A 822 15.89 -8.90 1.84
C TYR A 822 16.33 -10.36 1.93
N GLY A 823 17.04 -10.85 0.91
CA GLY A 823 17.48 -12.22 0.76
C GLY A 823 16.87 -12.93 -0.44
N GLN A 824 17.36 -14.12 -0.71
CA GLN A 824 16.90 -14.99 -1.79
C GLN A 824 16.37 -16.27 -1.16
N TYR A 825 15.04 -16.37 -0.99
CA TYR A 825 14.44 -17.45 -0.22
C TYR A 825 13.01 -17.79 -0.65
N ILE A 826 12.57 -18.97 -0.23
CA ILE A 826 11.15 -19.37 -0.18
C ILE A 826 10.77 -19.44 1.30
N PHE A 827 9.69 -18.78 1.67
CA PHE A 827 9.15 -18.70 3.01
C PHE A 827 7.79 -19.41 3.09
N ALA A 828 7.54 -20.07 4.23
CA ALA A 828 6.26 -20.65 4.57
C ALA A 828 5.90 -20.34 6.03
N ASP A 829 4.69 -19.81 6.26
CA ASP A 829 4.18 -19.49 7.60
C ASP A 829 3.34 -20.64 8.15
N GLY A 830 3.52 -20.91 9.44
CA GLY A 830 2.79 -21.92 10.18
C GLY A 830 3.16 -23.36 9.83
N ASP A 831 4.21 -23.58 9.06
CA ASP A 831 4.79 -24.88 8.81
C ASP A 831 5.93 -25.16 9.82
N THR A 832 5.96 -26.36 10.36
CA THR A 832 7.02 -26.82 11.25
C THR A 832 8.12 -27.56 10.50
N GLN A 833 8.08 -27.50 9.16
CA GLN A 833 9.06 -28.11 8.28
C GLN A 833 9.20 -27.33 6.99
N SER A 834 10.43 -27.28 6.43
CA SER A 834 10.64 -26.88 5.05
C SER A 834 10.32 -28.08 4.14
N ASP A 835 9.52 -27.90 3.12
CA ASP A 835 9.09 -28.98 2.23
C ASP A 835 8.93 -28.45 0.77
N TYR A 836 9.78 -28.94 -0.11
CA TYR A 836 9.73 -28.55 -1.52
C TYR A 836 10.16 -29.70 -2.45
N TYR A 837 9.75 -29.59 -3.71
CA TYR A 837 10.19 -30.46 -4.80
C TYR A 837 11.14 -29.70 -5.70
N PHE A 838 12.28 -30.31 -5.99
CA PHE A 838 13.21 -29.87 -7.01
C PHE A 838 12.98 -30.66 -8.30
N ILE A 839 12.77 -29.98 -9.43
CA ILE A 839 12.45 -30.55 -10.74
C ILE A 839 13.57 -30.14 -11.71
N GLY A 840 14.38 -31.07 -12.19
CA GLY A 840 15.44 -30.81 -13.14
C GLY A 840 15.09 -31.35 -14.52
N ALA A 841 14.47 -30.53 -15.33
CA ALA A 841 13.85 -30.94 -16.61
C ALA A 841 14.61 -30.50 -17.86
N GLY A 842 15.66 -29.68 -17.71
CA GLY A 842 16.45 -29.15 -18.82
C GLY A 842 15.79 -28.02 -19.62
N SER A 843 14.49 -27.79 -19.47
CA SER A 843 13.77 -26.67 -20.10
C SER A 843 12.58 -26.20 -19.26
N VAL A 844 12.17 -24.94 -19.46
CA VAL A 844 11.01 -24.36 -18.77
C VAL A 844 9.71 -25.13 -19.12
N GLY A 845 9.50 -25.46 -20.40
CA GLY A 845 8.31 -26.18 -20.85
C GLY A 845 8.19 -27.55 -20.19
N HIS A 846 9.25 -28.32 -20.21
CA HIS A 846 9.27 -29.66 -19.60
C HIS A 846 9.17 -29.61 -18.06
N THR A 847 9.70 -28.55 -17.44
CA THR A 847 9.50 -28.33 -15.97
C THR A 847 8.02 -28.18 -15.62
N LEU A 848 7.25 -27.46 -16.45
CA LEU A 848 5.81 -27.29 -16.24
C LEU A 848 5.03 -28.60 -16.46
N GLU A 849 5.42 -29.38 -17.46
CA GLU A 849 4.83 -30.70 -17.70
C GLU A 849 5.05 -31.64 -16.51
N LEU A 850 6.28 -31.72 -16.03
CA LEU A 850 6.61 -32.54 -14.86
C LEU A 850 5.92 -32.06 -13.58
N TYR A 851 5.80 -30.74 -13.40
CA TYR A 851 5.03 -30.19 -12.29
C TYR A 851 3.55 -30.64 -12.36
N GLY A 852 2.98 -30.72 -13.55
CA GLY A 852 1.62 -31.23 -13.75
C GLY A 852 1.42 -32.69 -13.35
N THR A 853 2.49 -33.46 -13.17
CA THR A 853 2.46 -34.86 -12.68
C THR A 853 2.57 -34.96 -11.15
N LEU A 854 2.96 -33.87 -10.45
CA LEU A 854 3.01 -33.80 -9.00
C LEU A 854 1.62 -33.59 -8.37
#